data_7e5ad4caa06cbf32685d2efaa13bccf3
#
_entry.id   7e5ad4caa06cbf32685d2efaa13bccf3
#
_cell.length_a   1.000
_cell.length_b   1.000
_cell.length_c   1.000
_cell.angle_alpha   90.00
_cell.angle_beta   90.00
_cell.angle_gamma   90.00
#
_symmetry.space_group_name_H-M   'P 1'
#
loop_
_entity.id
_entity.type
_entity.pdbx_description
1 polymer ?
#
loop_
_entity_poly.entity_id
_entity_poly.type
_entity_poly.pdbx_seq_one_letter_code
_entity_poly.pdbx_strand_id
1 'polypeptide(L)'
;ILWVGHTGNDGAAAIGNILSGKVSPSGRTADTYAVDFTKDPTFTNFGSNGQNFENGERMNNNVYVGDTMTDYHSVEYREGIYVGYRYYETKGHDAGEAWYDENVVYPFGYGLSYTTFTQEIEGDIAPTGVIHAANETITVKVRVTNTGAVAGKDVVQLYYTAPYKSGQIEKSYVALGAYEKTALLQPGESDIVTLSLPVKSMASYDYDDANHNGHRGYEVEDGNYAIRIGRNAHQCWNDNPLRITYHVPADGFFYDAGVTEGSTVENRFDYMSEHFVDEETGVSTLMTREDFRGKTVAAPTAEEREVDAEFIQSMTFTYDDENEPYYTAQTYQQGVTADKYIQLYELLQKNEDGKWAADYDDPRWETILDYLTVDEMANMIGTGNFNTAKIDRIGKPATIDPDGPAGFTNFMGDPSVHDTCFYVSECVVGATWNKQLAHDMGVMIGIEGLVGYTNGDGRTYSGWYAPAVNIHRSPFSGRNWEYYSEDPLLTGLMGANVVNGANSKGVYTYVKHFVLNDQETNRDANGLVTWADEQTMREIYLKPFEIIVKQADTKGIMSSFNRIGNVWTGGSYTLLTDVLRKEWGFVGMVITDYSVQNAYMPPNQMIRAGGDLYLTQGYLPSTTGSAVNSTHLAAMRQAVKNILYVVTNSNAMNGKGEGIVYRY
;
A
#
# COMPACT_ATOMS: atom_id res chain seq x y z
N ILE A 1 12.33 -20.54 20.22
CA ILE A 1 12.04 -20.50 18.77
C ILE A 1 12.65 -19.22 18.24
N LEU A 2 13.37 -19.29 17.13
CA LEU A 2 13.88 -18.14 16.38
C LEU A 2 13.23 -18.18 15.00
N TRP A 3 12.43 -17.16 14.68
CA TRP A 3 11.93 -16.94 13.33
C TRP A 3 12.94 -16.11 12.54
N VAL A 4 13.29 -16.55 11.34
CA VAL A 4 14.42 -16.01 10.58
C VAL A 4 13.97 -15.39 9.25
N GLY A 5 12.96 -15.94 8.60
CA GLY A 5 12.51 -15.51 7.27
C GLY A 5 13.61 -15.63 6.20
N HIS A 6 13.51 -14.83 5.14
CA HIS A 6 14.52 -14.75 4.09
C HIS A 6 15.64 -13.80 4.48
N THR A 7 16.85 -14.31 4.64
CA THR A 7 17.98 -13.59 5.25
C THR A 7 18.81 -12.74 4.27
N GLY A 8 18.51 -12.80 2.98
CA GLY A 8 19.38 -12.20 1.96
C GLY A 8 20.75 -12.91 1.83
N ASN A 9 21.70 -12.26 1.15
CA ASN A 9 23.01 -12.87 0.88
C ASN A 9 23.84 -13.09 2.14
N ASP A 10 23.85 -12.14 3.08
CA ASP A 10 24.78 -12.13 4.23
C ASP A 10 24.09 -12.34 5.59
N GLY A 11 22.76 -12.43 5.62
CA GLY A 11 22.00 -12.49 6.88
C GLY A 11 22.23 -13.76 7.71
N ALA A 12 22.76 -14.83 7.13
CA ALA A 12 23.09 -16.05 7.87
C ALA A 12 24.09 -15.81 9.03
N ALA A 13 25.00 -14.85 8.89
CA ALA A 13 25.93 -14.48 9.96
C ALA A 13 25.22 -13.88 11.17
N ALA A 14 24.09 -13.19 10.98
CA ALA A 14 23.27 -12.64 12.06
C ALA A 14 22.66 -13.74 12.93
N ILE A 15 22.25 -14.86 12.32
CA ILE A 15 21.72 -16.03 13.05
C ILE A 15 22.77 -16.56 14.02
N GLY A 16 24.01 -16.76 13.56
CA GLY A 16 25.12 -17.20 14.40
C GLY A 16 25.41 -16.23 15.55
N ASN A 17 25.37 -14.91 15.30
CA ASN A 17 25.56 -13.90 16.33
C ASN A 17 24.45 -13.90 17.39
N ILE A 18 23.21 -14.12 16.98
CA ILE A 18 22.07 -14.24 17.91
C ILE A 18 22.19 -15.53 18.73
N LEU A 19 22.37 -16.68 18.08
CA LEU A 19 22.43 -17.98 18.76
C LEU A 19 23.62 -18.08 19.75
N SER A 20 24.72 -17.39 19.44
CA SER A 20 25.89 -17.33 20.36
C SER A 20 25.73 -16.30 21.48
N GLY A 21 24.65 -15.54 21.52
CA GLY A 21 24.45 -14.47 22.50
C GLY A 21 25.29 -13.19 22.25
N LYS A 22 25.99 -13.11 21.13
CA LYS A 22 26.79 -11.93 20.77
C LYS A 22 25.91 -10.71 20.48
N VAL A 23 24.70 -10.94 19.96
CA VAL A 23 23.69 -9.91 19.68
C VAL A 23 22.39 -10.33 20.33
N SER A 24 21.79 -9.44 21.11
CA SER A 24 20.45 -9.66 21.68
C SER A 24 19.38 -9.39 20.61
N PRO A 25 18.45 -10.34 20.36
CA PRO A 25 17.36 -10.11 19.42
C PRO A 25 16.43 -9.00 19.91
N SER A 26 15.87 -8.24 18.98
CA SER A 26 14.93 -7.15 19.24
C SER A 26 13.80 -7.07 18.23
N GLY A 27 13.65 -8.09 17.39
CA GLY A 27 12.53 -8.23 16.46
C GLY A 27 11.21 -8.47 17.21
N ARG A 28 10.11 -8.16 16.55
CA ARG A 28 8.75 -8.41 17.02
C ARG A 28 7.95 -9.05 15.88
N THR A 29 6.97 -9.88 16.22
CA THR A 29 6.05 -10.42 15.21
C THR A 29 5.35 -9.28 14.46
N ALA A 30 5.30 -9.39 13.14
CA ALA A 30 4.55 -8.47 12.29
C ALA A 30 3.15 -9.02 11.98
N ASP A 31 2.86 -10.21 12.49
CA ASP A 31 1.61 -10.95 12.31
C ASP A 31 1.22 -11.64 13.61
N THR A 32 -0.08 -11.94 13.73
CA THR A 32 -0.62 -12.83 14.76
C THR A 32 -0.35 -14.28 14.38
N TYR A 33 0.16 -15.07 15.30
CA TYR A 33 0.37 -16.51 15.11
C TYR A 33 -0.75 -17.28 15.80
N ALA A 34 -1.72 -17.74 15.02
CA ALA A 34 -2.83 -18.53 15.50
C ALA A 34 -2.42 -19.97 15.85
N VAL A 35 -3.09 -20.58 16.83
CA VAL A 35 -2.94 -22.02 17.16
C VAL A 35 -3.41 -22.88 15.99
N ASP A 36 -4.49 -22.48 15.35
CA ASP A 36 -5.10 -23.16 14.22
C ASP A 36 -5.57 -22.13 13.21
N PHE A 37 -4.77 -21.90 12.18
CA PHE A 37 -5.08 -20.92 11.14
C PHE A 37 -6.25 -21.34 10.22
N THR A 38 -6.73 -22.58 10.31
CA THR A 38 -7.96 -23.00 9.61
C THR A 38 -9.22 -22.38 10.22
N LYS A 39 -9.07 -21.77 11.40
CA LYS A 39 -10.12 -21.00 12.07
C LYS A 39 -10.04 -19.50 11.85
N ASP A 40 -9.03 -19.06 11.09
CA ASP A 40 -8.92 -17.67 10.68
C ASP A 40 -10.12 -17.30 9.79
N PRO A 41 -10.71 -16.10 9.97
CA PRO A 41 -11.89 -15.69 9.20
C PRO A 41 -11.64 -15.66 7.68
N THR A 42 -10.39 -15.52 7.25
CA THR A 42 -10.03 -15.53 5.82
C THR A 42 -9.93 -16.92 5.22
N PHE A 43 -9.86 -17.98 6.05
CA PHE A 43 -9.58 -19.34 5.59
C PHE A 43 -10.61 -19.86 4.59
N THR A 44 -11.90 -19.72 4.90
CA THR A 44 -13.01 -20.21 4.07
C THR A 44 -13.27 -19.33 2.85
N ASN A 45 -12.69 -18.13 2.83
CA ASN A 45 -12.85 -17.13 1.77
C ASN A 45 -11.52 -16.76 1.11
N PHE A 46 -10.64 -17.73 0.99
CA PHE A 46 -9.38 -17.63 0.26
C PHE A 46 -9.41 -18.63 -0.89
N GLY A 47 -9.45 -18.16 -2.14
CA GLY A 47 -9.46 -19.00 -3.31
C GLY A 47 -8.16 -19.81 -3.43
N SER A 48 -8.24 -21.09 -3.79
CA SER A 48 -7.06 -21.93 -4.02
C SER A 48 -7.09 -22.59 -5.40
N ASN A 49 -5.91 -22.74 -6.01
CA ASN A 49 -5.72 -23.49 -7.26
C ASN A 49 -5.94 -24.99 -7.06
N GLY A 50 -7.12 -25.34 -6.55
CA GLY A 50 -7.58 -26.70 -6.59
C GLY A 50 -7.23 -27.54 -5.38
N GLN A 51 -6.83 -26.97 -4.27
CA GLN A 51 -6.83 -27.67 -2.99
C GLN A 51 -7.79 -26.96 -2.04
N ASN A 52 -8.78 -27.69 -1.61
CA ASN A 52 -9.65 -27.29 -0.56
C ASN A 52 -9.00 -27.63 0.77
N PHE A 53 -9.12 -26.74 1.72
CA PHE A 53 -8.70 -26.97 3.07
C PHE A 53 -9.79 -27.66 3.90
N GLU A 54 -11.01 -27.70 3.40
CA GLU A 54 -12.11 -28.40 4.04
C GLU A 54 -12.44 -29.71 3.31
N ASN A 55 -12.22 -30.85 3.96
CA ASN A 55 -12.57 -32.20 3.51
C ASN A 55 -11.96 -32.68 2.16
N GLY A 56 -10.91 -32.05 1.65
CA GLY A 56 -10.27 -32.46 0.39
C GLY A 56 -11.02 -32.04 -0.88
N GLU A 57 -12.06 -31.25 -0.77
CA GLU A 57 -12.76 -30.67 -1.92
C GLU A 57 -12.15 -29.31 -2.31
N ARG A 58 -12.18 -28.99 -3.60
CA ARG A 58 -11.62 -27.73 -4.12
C ARG A 58 -12.52 -26.56 -3.73
N MET A 59 -11.96 -25.51 -3.13
CA MET A 59 -12.65 -24.24 -3.06
C MET A 59 -12.75 -23.66 -4.47
N ASN A 60 -13.94 -23.78 -5.04
CA ASN A 60 -14.26 -23.22 -6.33
C ASN A 60 -14.73 -21.78 -6.12
N ASN A 61 -13.92 -20.81 -6.52
CA ASN A 61 -14.29 -19.40 -6.52
C ASN A 61 -14.67 -18.89 -7.92
N ASN A 62 -15.07 -19.76 -8.84
CA ASN A 62 -15.62 -19.36 -10.12
C ASN A 62 -16.91 -18.57 -9.94
N VAL A 63 -17.09 -17.59 -10.82
CA VAL A 63 -18.35 -16.83 -10.97
C VAL A 63 -19.29 -17.60 -11.89
N TYR A 64 -20.58 -17.55 -11.62
CA TYR A 64 -21.64 -18.25 -12.36
C TYR A 64 -22.57 -17.26 -13.05
N VAL A 65 -23.13 -17.66 -14.20
CA VAL A 65 -24.26 -17.01 -14.86
C VAL A 65 -25.36 -18.06 -14.98
N GLY A 66 -26.37 -17.99 -14.16
CA GLY A 66 -27.29 -19.09 -13.90
C GLY A 66 -26.52 -20.35 -13.50
N ASP A 67 -26.87 -21.50 -14.04
CA ASP A 67 -26.18 -22.76 -13.79
C ASP A 67 -24.84 -22.91 -14.53
N THR A 68 -24.37 -21.88 -15.26
CA THR A 68 -23.17 -21.96 -16.09
C THR A 68 -21.97 -21.35 -15.38
N MET A 69 -20.98 -22.18 -15.08
CA MET A 69 -19.68 -21.74 -14.56
C MET A 69 -18.92 -20.96 -15.63
N THR A 70 -18.41 -19.78 -15.27
CA THR A 70 -17.58 -18.94 -16.13
C THR A 70 -16.08 -19.15 -15.90
N ASP A 71 -15.24 -18.52 -16.73
CA ASP A 71 -13.79 -18.45 -16.52
C ASP A 71 -13.36 -17.28 -15.59
N TYR A 72 -14.30 -16.58 -15.00
CA TYR A 72 -14.05 -15.54 -13.99
C TYR A 72 -14.01 -16.14 -12.59
N HIS A 73 -13.23 -15.51 -11.73
CA HIS A 73 -13.10 -15.90 -10.33
C HIS A 73 -13.37 -14.71 -9.43
N SER A 74 -13.94 -14.94 -8.26
CA SER A 74 -14.22 -13.89 -7.28
C SER A 74 -13.69 -14.24 -5.89
N VAL A 75 -13.39 -13.21 -5.12
CA VAL A 75 -13.10 -13.31 -3.69
C VAL A 75 -13.78 -12.16 -2.96
N GLU A 76 -14.36 -12.45 -1.81
CA GLU A 76 -15.03 -11.48 -0.96
C GLU A 76 -14.28 -11.36 0.35
N TYR A 77 -13.96 -10.13 0.74
CA TYR A 77 -13.29 -9.86 2.01
C TYR A 77 -14.35 -9.66 3.10
N ARG A 78 -15.11 -10.76 3.37
CA ARG A 78 -16.25 -10.75 4.31
C ARG A 78 -15.86 -10.49 5.75
N GLU A 79 -14.61 -10.70 6.10
CA GLU A 79 -14.08 -10.39 7.42
C GLU A 79 -14.04 -8.89 7.71
N GLY A 80 -14.24 -8.03 6.69
CA GLY A 80 -14.22 -6.59 6.84
C GLY A 80 -12.89 -6.09 7.42
N ILE A 81 -12.94 -5.20 8.39
CA ILE A 81 -11.74 -4.67 9.06
C ILE A 81 -11.07 -5.67 10.01
N TYR A 82 -11.65 -6.85 10.21
CA TYR A 82 -11.19 -7.84 11.19
C TYR A 82 -10.13 -8.77 10.61
N VAL A 83 -8.97 -8.21 10.24
CA VAL A 83 -7.80 -8.91 9.71
C VAL A 83 -6.73 -9.03 10.80
N GLY A 84 -6.10 -10.20 10.93
CA GLY A 84 -5.01 -10.45 11.85
C GLY A 84 -5.38 -10.13 13.30
N TYR A 85 -4.50 -9.38 14.01
CA TYR A 85 -4.72 -9.05 15.43
C TYR A 85 -6.02 -8.26 15.66
N ARG A 86 -6.51 -7.51 14.67
CA ARG A 86 -7.79 -6.79 14.81
C ARG A 86 -8.95 -7.77 15.05
N TYR A 87 -8.91 -8.95 14.44
CA TYR A 87 -9.84 -10.03 14.73
C TYR A 87 -9.55 -10.69 16.09
N TYR A 88 -8.33 -11.21 16.27
CA TYR A 88 -8.02 -12.05 17.42
C TYR A 88 -8.12 -11.29 18.75
N GLU A 89 -7.62 -10.05 18.81
CA GLU A 89 -7.71 -9.22 20.02
C GLU A 89 -9.15 -8.78 20.30
N THR A 90 -9.95 -8.48 19.27
CA THR A 90 -11.34 -8.04 19.45
C THR A 90 -12.21 -9.20 19.91
N LYS A 91 -12.16 -10.33 19.21
CA LYS A 91 -12.92 -11.53 19.58
C LYS A 91 -12.46 -12.10 20.92
N GLY A 92 -11.15 -12.12 21.16
CA GLY A 92 -10.59 -12.55 22.43
C GLY A 92 -11.07 -11.70 23.59
N HIS A 93 -11.05 -10.38 23.45
CA HIS A 93 -11.58 -9.46 24.46
C HIS A 93 -13.07 -9.71 24.75
N ASP A 94 -13.89 -9.88 23.69
CA ASP A 94 -15.33 -10.04 23.83
C ASP A 94 -15.74 -11.46 24.33
N ALA A 95 -14.97 -12.50 23.97
CA ALA A 95 -15.20 -13.89 24.38
C ALA A 95 -14.48 -14.26 25.69
N GLY A 96 -13.46 -13.51 26.09
CA GLY A 96 -12.65 -13.69 27.30
C GLY A 96 -11.29 -14.32 27.06
N GLU A 97 -10.37 -14.15 28.03
CA GLU A 97 -8.96 -14.57 28.02
C GLU A 97 -8.79 -16.05 27.64
N ALA A 98 -9.65 -16.93 28.16
CA ALA A 98 -9.59 -18.36 27.86
C ALA A 98 -9.73 -18.66 26.36
N TRP A 99 -10.60 -17.92 25.66
CA TRP A 99 -10.73 -18.05 24.22
C TRP A 99 -9.42 -17.60 23.51
N TYR A 100 -8.85 -16.48 23.97
CA TYR A 100 -7.62 -15.96 23.38
C TYR A 100 -6.47 -16.95 23.52
N ASP A 101 -6.22 -17.47 24.72
CA ASP A 101 -5.17 -18.46 25.03
C ASP A 101 -5.32 -19.77 24.21
N GLU A 102 -6.56 -20.16 23.88
CA GLU A 102 -6.84 -21.34 23.06
C GLU A 102 -6.61 -21.10 21.56
N ASN A 103 -6.58 -19.85 21.10
CA ASN A 103 -6.55 -19.53 19.67
C ASN A 103 -5.29 -18.79 19.20
N VAL A 104 -4.51 -18.15 20.08
CA VAL A 104 -3.32 -17.38 19.73
C VAL A 104 -2.07 -17.94 20.41
N VAL A 105 -1.03 -18.22 19.61
CA VAL A 105 0.29 -18.66 20.11
C VAL A 105 1.16 -17.45 20.41
N TYR A 106 1.25 -16.51 19.47
CA TYR A 106 2.01 -15.27 19.61
C TYR A 106 1.19 -14.09 19.12
N PRO A 107 0.97 -13.08 19.98
CA PRO A 107 0.30 -11.83 19.59
C PRO A 107 1.07 -11.06 18.53
N PHE A 108 0.38 -10.20 17.81
CA PHE A 108 1.01 -9.16 17.01
C PHE A 108 1.88 -8.25 17.88
N GLY A 109 3.10 -7.95 17.41
CA GLY A 109 4.07 -7.14 18.16
C GLY A 109 4.87 -7.89 19.22
N TYR A 110 4.67 -9.21 19.40
CA TYR A 110 5.36 -10.03 20.40
C TYR A 110 6.82 -10.28 20.03
N GLY A 111 7.68 -10.36 21.02
CA GLY A 111 9.06 -10.80 20.83
C GLY A 111 9.85 -10.85 22.13
N LEU A 112 10.91 -11.67 22.13
CA LEU A 112 11.80 -11.88 23.25
C LEU A 112 13.18 -11.26 23.00
N SER A 113 13.90 -10.98 24.08
CA SER A 113 15.26 -10.47 24.09
C SER A 113 16.09 -11.25 25.12
N TYR A 114 17.42 -11.17 25.04
CA TYR A 114 18.30 -11.71 26.09
C TYR A 114 18.47 -10.75 27.26
N THR A 115 17.85 -9.58 27.20
CA THR A 115 17.79 -8.61 28.29
C THR A 115 16.34 -8.24 28.59
N THR A 116 16.12 -7.52 29.68
CA THR A 116 14.79 -7.06 30.11
C THR A 116 14.74 -5.54 30.10
N PHE A 117 13.54 -5.01 29.92
CA PHE A 117 13.31 -3.57 29.90
C PHE A 117 12.11 -3.21 30.78
N THR A 118 12.10 -1.99 31.32
CA THR A 118 10.90 -1.33 31.84
C THR A 118 10.48 -0.23 30.88
N GLN A 119 9.17 -0.01 30.79
CA GLN A 119 8.57 1.10 30.04
C GLN A 119 7.72 1.93 31.02
N GLU A 120 7.94 3.23 31.06
CA GLU A 120 7.23 4.15 31.94
C GLU A 120 6.85 5.42 31.16
N ILE A 121 5.63 5.90 31.33
CA ILE A 121 5.23 7.18 30.73
C ILE A 121 6.02 8.30 31.41
N GLU A 122 6.69 9.10 30.60
CA GLU A 122 7.55 10.19 31.08
C GLU A 122 6.73 11.45 31.36
N GLY A 123 6.90 11.99 32.59
CA GLY A 123 6.23 13.21 33.05
C GLY A 123 4.86 12.97 33.69
N ASP A 124 4.29 14.04 34.23
CA ASP A 124 2.97 14.03 34.87
C ASP A 124 1.86 14.12 33.80
N ILE A 125 1.62 13.03 33.05
CA ILE A 125 0.49 12.98 32.12
C ILE A 125 -0.75 12.61 32.94
N ALA A 126 -1.77 13.48 32.89
CA ALA A 126 -3.06 13.16 33.50
C ALA A 126 -3.63 11.88 32.88
N PRO A 127 -4.21 10.96 33.68
CA PRO A 127 -4.79 9.72 33.18
C PRO A 127 -6.02 9.94 32.27
N THR A 128 -6.51 11.19 32.20
CA THR A 128 -7.62 11.62 31.34
C THR A 128 -7.31 12.95 30.69
N GLY A 129 -7.70 13.12 29.43
CA GLY A 129 -7.57 14.36 28.65
C GLY A 129 -8.81 14.60 27.79
N VAL A 130 -8.86 15.74 27.13
CA VAL A 130 -9.89 16.10 26.14
C VAL A 130 -9.19 16.46 24.84
N ILE A 131 -9.72 15.97 23.72
CA ILE A 131 -9.30 16.38 22.38
C ILE A 131 -10.18 17.55 21.96
N HIS A 132 -9.58 18.68 21.64
CA HIS A 132 -10.30 19.92 21.37
C HIS A 132 -10.41 20.25 19.88
N ALA A 133 -9.57 19.65 19.02
CA ALA A 133 -9.54 19.95 17.60
C ALA A 133 -9.16 18.73 16.74
N ALA A 134 -9.71 18.68 15.53
CA ALA A 134 -9.50 17.62 14.56
C ALA A 134 -8.03 17.43 14.13
N ASN A 135 -7.24 18.49 14.18
CA ASN A 135 -5.82 18.50 13.77
C ASN A 135 -4.84 18.31 14.94
N GLU A 136 -5.33 17.96 16.12
CA GLU A 136 -4.45 17.67 17.26
C GLU A 136 -3.65 16.39 17.04
N THR A 137 -2.52 16.32 17.75
CA THR A 137 -1.68 15.12 17.82
C THR A 137 -1.45 14.76 19.29
N ILE A 138 -1.84 13.56 19.67
CA ILE A 138 -1.53 13.01 20.98
C ILE A 138 -0.05 12.61 20.98
N THR A 139 0.72 13.17 21.90
CA THR A 139 2.14 12.88 22.05
C THR A 139 2.39 12.22 23.39
N VAL A 140 2.95 11.01 23.38
CA VAL A 140 3.32 10.27 24.58
C VAL A 140 4.82 10.01 24.56
N LYS A 141 5.51 10.44 25.62
CA LYS A 141 6.92 10.12 25.83
C LYS A 141 7.03 8.93 26.77
N VAL A 142 7.84 7.97 26.38
CA VAL A 142 8.04 6.73 27.17
C VAL A 142 9.52 6.58 27.47
N ARG A 143 9.86 6.53 28.75
CA ARG A 143 11.19 6.13 29.21
C ARG A 143 11.31 4.62 29.18
N VAL A 144 12.31 4.15 28.44
CA VAL A 144 12.66 2.72 28.37
C VAL A 144 14.00 2.54 29.04
N THR A 145 14.06 1.67 30.04
CA THR A 145 15.32 1.35 30.77
C THR A 145 15.68 -0.10 30.57
N ASN A 146 16.92 -0.38 30.16
CA ASN A 146 17.44 -1.74 30.14
C ASN A 146 17.75 -2.19 31.57
N THR A 147 16.91 -3.07 32.10
CA THR A 147 17.02 -3.60 33.46
C THR A 147 17.73 -4.95 33.54
N GLY A 148 18.14 -5.50 32.40
CA GLY A 148 18.82 -6.78 32.31
C GLY A 148 20.35 -6.66 32.28
N ALA A 149 21.03 -7.75 31.94
CA ALA A 149 22.49 -7.89 32.07
C ALA A 149 23.28 -7.71 30.77
N VAL A 150 22.59 -7.60 29.60
CA VAL A 150 23.24 -7.44 28.30
C VAL A 150 22.63 -6.26 27.52
N ALA A 151 23.40 -5.72 26.58
CA ALA A 151 22.91 -4.64 25.72
C ALA A 151 21.77 -5.12 24.82
N GLY A 152 20.77 -4.25 24.59
CA GLY A 152 19.63 -4.58 23.74
C GLY A 152 18.84 -3.35 23.32
N LYS A 153 17.88 -3.56 22.41
CA LYS A 153 16.89 -2.57 21.99
C LYS A 153 15.49 -3.05 22.34
N ASP A 154 14.58 -2.14 22.64
CA ASP A 154 13.15 -2.43 22.83
C ASP A 154 12.29 -1.68 21.81
N VAL A 155 11.08 -2.15 21.59
CA VAL A 155 10.05 -1.50 20.77
C VAL A 155 8.92 -1.07 21.68
N VAL A 156 8.61 0.22 21.65
CA VAL A 156 7.44 0.79 22.33
C VAL A 156 6.31 0.90 21.32
N GLN A 157 5.18 0.30 21.64
CA GLN A 157 4.00 0.27 20.77
C GLN A 157 2.87 1.00 21.46
N LEU A 158 2.20 1.87 20.72
CA LEU A 158 1.02 2.61 21.15
C LEU A 158 -0.19 2.07 20.41
N TYR A 159 -1.17 1.61 21.15
CA TYR A 159 -2.46 1.16 20.63
C TYR A 159 -3.58 2.06 21.15
N TYR A 160 -4.65 2.17 20.35
CA TYR A 160 -5.85 2.87 20.78
C TYR A 160 -7.07 1.98 20.67
N THR A 161 -8.07 2.30 21.48
CA THR A 161 -9.43 1.75 21.41
C THR A 161 -10.39 2.91 21.21
N ALA A 162 -11.10 2.92 20.10
CA ALA A 162 -12.18 3.85 19.83
C ALA A 162 -13.48 3.40 20.54
N PRO A 163 -14.43 4.29 20.84
CA PRO A 163 -15.74 3.91 21.32
C PRO A 163 -16.46 3.07 20.27
N TYR A 164 -16.98 1.91 20.68
CA TYR A 164 -17.78 1.02 19.83
C TYR A 164 -19.21 0.94 20.33
N LYS A 165 -20.17 1.03 19.43
CA LYS A 165 -21.59 0.86 19.68
C LYS A 165 -22.11 -0.21 18.71
N SER A 166 -22.72 -1.27 19.25
CA SER A 166 -23.26 -2.38 18.45
C SER A 166 -24.25 -1.88 17.39
N GLY A 167 -24.12 -2.39 16.16
CA GLY A 167 -24.96 -2.01 15.03
C GLY A 167 -24.63 -0.63 14.43
N GLN A 168 -23.52 -0.03 14.82
CA GLN A 168 -22.97 1.19 14.23
C GLN A 168 -21.64 0.90 13.52
N ILE A 169 -20.81 1.92 13.28
CA ILE A 169 -19.51 1.77 12.58
C ILE A 169 -18.66 0.68 13.24
N GLU A 170 -18.18 -0.27 12.45
CA GLU A 170 -17.34 -1.37 12.94
C GLU A 170 -15.99 -0.88 13.42
N LYS A 171 -15.54 -1.39 14.57
CA LYS A 171 -14.28 -1.00 15.19
C LYS A 171 -13.60 -2.16 15.91
N SER A 172 -12.35 -2.40 15.61
CA SER A 172 -11.54 -3.34 16.38
C SER A 172 -11.32 -2.84 17.82
N TYR A 173 -11.16 -3.78 18.75
CA TYR A 173 -10.91 -3.43 20.16
C TYR A 173 -9.59 -2.68 20.35
N VAL A 174 -8.54 -3.07 19.63
CA VAL A 174 -7.26 -2.37 19.58
C VAL A 174 -6.82 -2.14 18.14
N ALA A 175 -6.23 -0.97 17.88
CA ALA A 175 -5.54 -0.66 16.64
C ALA A 175 -4.20 -0.01 16.94
N LEU A 176 -3.16 -0.38 16.17
CA LEU A 176 -1.84 0.24 16.28
C LEU A 176 -1.92 1.71 15.85
N GLY A 177 -1.49 2.62 16.73
CA GLY A 177 -1.51 4.06 16.47
C GLY A 177 -0.13 4.66 16.23
N ALA A 178 0.90 4.12 16.90
CA ALA A 178 2.29 4.53 16.71
C ALA A 178 3.26 3.49 17.28
N TYR A 179 4.49 3.52 16.82
CA TYR A 179 5.57 2.73 17.42
C TYR A 179 6.92 3.42 17.23
N GLU A 180 7.83 3.15 18.16
CA GLU A 180 9.23 3.57 18.07
C GLU A 180 10.17 2.52 18.66
N LYS A 181 11.39 2.46 18.14
CA LYS A 181 12.44 1.57 18.60
C LYS A 181 13.56 2.36 19.28
N THR A 182 14.01 1.90 20.45
CA THR A 182 15.10 2.56 21.17
C THR A 182 16.43 2.48 20.44
N ALA A 183 17.36 3.35 20.80
CA ALA A 183 18.78 3.11 20.57
C ALA A 183 19.23 1.80 21.27
N LEU A 184 20.48 1.37 21.00
CA LEU A 184 21.07 0.25 21.75
C LEU A 184 21.38 0.70 23.16
N LEU A 185 20.71 0.12 24.16
CA LEU A 185 20.88 0.44 25.58
C LEU A 185 21.79 -0.56 26.27
N GLN A 186 22.83 -0.08 26.93
CA GLN A 186 23.64 -0.90 27.85
C GLN A 186 22.84 -1.23 29.12
N PRO A 187 23.25 -2.23 29.91
CA PRO A 187 22.65 -2.49 31.24
C PRO A 187 22.55 -1.22 32.09
N GLY A 188 21.36 -0.89 32.55
CA GLY A 188 21.07 0.33 33.34
C GLY A 188 20.89 1.61 32.54
N GLU A 189 21.14 1.63 31.23
CA GLU A 189 20.88 2.80 30.40
C GLU A 189 19.39 2.96 30.08
N SER A 190 18.99 4.20 29.85
CA SER A 190 17.62 4.57 29.46
C SER A 190 17.61 5.43 28.19
N ASP A 191 16.52 5.31 27.42
CA ASP A 191 16.17 6.17 26.30
C ASP A 191 14.76 6.72 26.50
N ILE A 192 14.46 7.88 25.92
CA ILE A 192 13.10 8.44 25.88
C ILE A 192 12.62 8.48 24.45
N VAL A 193 11.72 7.58 24.12
CA VAL A 193 11.09 7.55 22.80
C VAL A 193 9.81 8.39 22.82
N THR A 194 9.53 9.06 21.70
CA THR A 194 8.34 9.88 21.52
C THR A 194 7.41 9.24 20.52
N LEU A 195 6.19 8.93 20.96
CA LEU A 195 5.12 8.39 20.13
C LEU A 195 4.14 9.53 19.79
N SER A 196 3.83 9.67 18.52
CA SER A 196 2.91 10.70 18.01
C SER A 196 1.74 10.03 17.29
N LEU A 197 0.53 10.31 17.76
CA LEU A 197 -0.73 9.80 17.21
C LEU A 197 -1.60 11.00 16.80
N PRO A 198 -1.63 11.36 15.50
CA PRO A 198 -2.59 12.35 15.00
C PRO A 198 -4.02 11.88 15.26
N VAL A 199 -4.90 12.77 15.71
CA VAL A 199 -6.31 12.44 15.99
C VAL A 199 -6.99 11.85 14.76
N LYS A 200 -6.73 12.39 13.57
CA LYS A 200 -7.21 11.85 12.30
C LYS A 200 -6.88 10.36 12.09
N SER A 201 -5.77 9.86 12.65
CA SER A 201 -5.38 8.46 12.51
C SER A 201 -6.26 7.49 13.31
N MET A 202 -7.10 8.02 14.21
CA MET A 202 -8.10 7.25 14.96
C MET A 202 -9.50 7.28 14.32
N ALA A 203 -9.66 7.97 13.17
CA ALA A 203 -10.92 8.04 12.47
C ALA A 203 -11.30 6.68 11.88
N SER A 204 -12.57 6.35 11.97
CA SER A 204 -13.20 5.26 11.21
C SER A 204 -13.88 5.81 9.97
N TYR A 205 -14.03 5.00 8.94
CA TYR A 205 -14.73 5.40 7.72
C TYR A 205 -16.17 4.88 7.75
N ASP A 206 -17.12 5.80 7.83
CA ASP A 206 -18.55 5.48 7.74
C ASP A 206 -19.04 5.66 6.31
N TYR A 207 -19.37 4.56 5.62
CA TYR A 207 -19.81 4.61 4.23
C TYR A 207 -21.35 4.62 4.09
N ASP A 208 -22.09 4.23 5.12
CA ASP A 208 -23.55 4.06 5.07
C ASP A 208 -24.32 4.88 6.12
N ASP A 209 -23.63 5.81 6.82
CA ASP A 209 -24.21 6.58 7.94
C ASP A 209 -24.72 5.66 9.05
N ALA A 210 -23.90 4.65 9.39
CA ALA A 210 -24.26 3.61 10.37
C ALA A 210 -24.57 4.16 11.76
N ASN A 211 -24.00 5.30 12.14
CA ASN A 211 -24.27 5.97 13.41
C ASN A 211 -25.41 7.01 13.33
N HIS A 212 -26.01 7.23 12.15
CA HIS A 212 -27.13 8.12 11.88
C HIS A 212 -26.90 9.59 12.25
N ASN A 213 -25.67 10.07 12.06
CA ASN A 213 -25.30 11.48 12.28
C ASN A 213 -25.45 12.35 11.01
N GLY A 214 -25.74 11.73 9.87
CA GLY A 214 -25.92 12.38 8.56
C GLY A 214 -24.62 12.61 7.81
N HIS A 215 -23.49 12.04 8.26
CA HIS A 215 -22.19 12.12 7.61
C HIS A 215 -21.78 10.77 7.03
N ARG A 216 -21.13 10.77 5.88
CA ARG A 216 -20.46 9.61 5.27
C ARG A 216 -19.03 10.00 4.95
N GLY A 217 -18.06 9.31 5.53
CA GLY A 217 -16.65 9.64 5.38
C GLY A 217 -15.82 9.29 6.61
N TYR A 218 -14.62 9.85 6.71
CA TYR A 218 -13.78 9.65 7.91
C TYR A 218 -14.26 10.50 9.07
N GLU A 219 -14.52 9.85 10.21
CA GLU A 219 -14.89 10.53 11.43
C GLU A 219 -14.25 9.95 12.69
N VAL A 220 -13.99 10.83 13.64
CA VAL A 220 -13.67 10.50 15.03
C VAL A 220 -14.91 10.84 15.85
N GLU A 221 -15.67 9.80 16.22
CA GLU A 221 -16.94 9.96 16.95
C GLU A 221 -16.73 10.49 18.37
N ASP A 222 -17.80 11.00 18.96
CA ASP A 222 -17.84 11.37 20.38
C ASP A 222 -17.59 10.17 21.30
N GLY A 223 -16.93 10.40 22.40
CA GLY A 223 -16.69 9.37 23.40
C GLY A 223 -15.27 9.29 23.91
N ASN A 224 -14.96 8.19 24.58
CA ASN A 224 -13.68 7.98 25.22
C ASN A 224 -12.78 7.07 24.38
N TYR A 225 -11.63 7.60 24.00
CA TYR A 225 -10.54 6.90 23.33
C TYR A 225 -9.49 6.49 24.35
N ALA A 226 -9.23 5.18 24.47
CA ALA A 226 -8.20 4.69 25.37
C ALA A 226 -6.89 4.51 24.60
N ILE A 227 -5.85 5.22 25.02
CA ILE A 227 -4.48 5.10 24.50
C ILE A 227 -3.68 4.24 25.47
N ARG A 228 -3.02 3.22 24.98
CA ARG A 228 -2.28 2.24 25.77
C ARG A 228 -0.89 2.02 25.21
N ILE A 229 0.08 1.93 26.10
CA ILE A 229 1.46 1.61 25.75
C ILE A 229 1.74 0.16 26.14
N GLY A 230 2.30 -0.62 25.22
CA GLY A 230 2.61 -2.04 25.45
C GLY A 230 3.74 -2.53 24.57
N ARG A 231 4.06 -3.84 24.71
CA ARG A 231 5.07 -4.52 23.91
C ARG A 231 4.47 -5.44 22.84
N ASN A 232 3.15 -5.56 22.83
CA ASN A 232 2.35 -6.28 21.84
C ASN A 232 0.87 -5.88 22.00
N ALA A 233 0.04 -6.24 21.04
CA ALA A 233 -1.38 -5.88 21.03
C ALA A 233 -2.15 -6.42 22.24
N HIS A 234 -1.87 -7.65 22.65
CA HIS A 234 -2.56 -8.32 23.76
C HIS A 234 -2.30 -7.65 25.11
N GLN A 235 -1.10 -7.12 25.36
CA GLN A 235 -0.81 -6.36 26.59
C GLN A 235 -1.59 -5.05 26.70
N CYS A 236 -2.30 -4.67 25.65
CA CYS A 236 -3.07 -3.43 25.60
C CYS A 236 -4.55 -3.62 25.98
N TRP A 237 -4.90 -4.66 26.73
CA TRP A 237 -6.25 -4.87 27.25
C TRP A 237 -6.57 -4.00 28.49
N ASN A 238 -7.77 -4.14 29.03
CA ASN A 238 -8.33 -3.22 30.05
C ASN A 238 -7.49 -3.00 31.31
N ASP A 239 -6.67 -3.97 31.71
CA ASP A 239 -5.82 -3.95 32.91
C ASP A 239 -4.44 -3.34 32.66
N ASN A 240 -4.18 -2.83 31.45
CA ASN A 240 -2.91 -2.19 31.13
C ASN A 240 -2.65 -0.97 32.02
N PRO A 241 -1.53 -0.95 32.81
CA PRO A 241 -1.22 0.15 33.72
C PRO A 241 -0.77 1.43 33.01
N LEU A 242 -0.29 1.32 31.75
CA LEU A 242 0.17 2.45 30.93
C LEU A 242 -0.96 2.91 29.99
N ARG A 243 -2.04 3.43 30.59
CA ARG A 243 -3.25 3.84 29.91
C ARG A 243 -3.55 5.32 30.17
N ILE A 244 -3.90 6.02 29.08
CA ILE A 244 -4.44 7.38 29.09
C ILE A 244 -5.79 7.35 28.37
N THR A 245 -6.80 8.05 28.90
CA THR A 245 -8.11 8.14 28.24
C THR A 245 -8.34 9.57 27.78
N TYR A 246 -8.62 9.74 26.49
CA TYR A 246 -9.00 11.03 25.91
C TYR A 246 -10.47 11.03 25.58
N HIS A 247 -11.15 12.12 25.92
CA HIS A 247 -12.55 12.34 25.59
C HIS A 247 -12.66 13.22 24.34
N VAL A 248 -13.42 12.77 23.35
CA VAL A 248 -13.82 13.54 22.18
C VAL A 248 -15.21 14.12 22.46
N PRO A 249 -15.42 15.45 22.27
CA PRO A 249 -16.71 16.10 22.52
C PRO A 249 -17.83 15.58 21.61
N ALA A 250 -19.08 15.89 21.99
CA ALA A 250 -20.30 15.37 21.37
C ALA A 250 -20.47 15.62 19.86
N ASP A 251 -19.76 16.60 19.29
CA ASP A 251 -19.85 16.87 17.84
C ASP A 251 -18.88 16.00 17.01
N GLY A 252 -17.94 15.28 17.65
CA GLY A 252 -16.91 14.53 16.96
C GLY A 252 -16.02 15.39 16.03
N PHE A 253 -15.31 14.73 15.11
CA PHE A 253 -14.50 15.40 14.08
C PHE A 253 -14.64 14.70 12.74
N PHE A 254 -14.80 15.47 11.66
CA PHE A 254 -14.96 14.98 10.28
C PHE A 254 -13.77 15.38 9.40
N TYR A 255 -13.43 14.54 8.41
CA TYR A 255 -12.23 14.73 7.57
C TYR A 255 -12.54 14.56 6.08
N ASP A 256 -13.22 15.55 5.50
CA ASP A 256 -13.76 15.51 4.14
C ASP A 256 -12.85 16.15 3.08
N ALA A 257 -11.76 16.80 3.50
CA ALA A 257 -10.87 17.47 2.56
C ALA A 257 -9.84 16.50 1.96
N GLY A 258 -9.78 16.45 0.64
CA GLY A 258 -8.67 15.85 -0.09
C GLY A 258 -7.44 16.76 -0.10
N VAL A 259 -6.32 16.26 -0.62
CA VAL A 259 -5.05 17.02 -0.70
C VAL A 259 -5.05 18.01 -1.85
N THR A 260 -5.58 17.63 -3.02
CA THR A 260 -5.69 18.53 -4.17
C THR A 260 -6.78 19.55 -3.91
N GLU A 261 -6.52 20.82 -4.22
CA GLU A 261 -7.46 21.91 -4.00
C GLU A 261 -8.84 21.61 -4.64
N GLY A 262 -9.88 21.75 -3.85
CA GLY A 262 -11.27 21.48 -4.24
C GLY A 262 -11.66 20.01 -4.33
N SER A 263 -10.76 19.08 -3.97
CA SER A 263 -11.12 17.66 -3.87
C SER A 263 -11.71 17.32 -2.50
N THR A 264 -12.64 16.36 -2.49
CA THR A 264 -13.30 15.86 -1.29
C THR A 264 -13.05 14.37 -1.11
N VAL A 265 -12.98 13.94 0.14
CA VAL A 265 -13.06 12.52 0.52
C VAL A 265 -14.54 12.19 0.67
N GLU A 266 -15.02 11.30 -0.15
CA GLU A 266 -16.41 10.85 -0.17
C GLU A 266 -16.49 9.40 -0.60
N ASN A 267 -17.65 8.77 -0.46
CA ASN A 267 -17.86 7.42 -0.98
C ASN A 267 -17.58 7.36 -2.48
N ARG A 268 -16.73 6.43 -2.85
CA ARG A 268 -16.31 6.19 -4.24
C ARG A 268 -16.65 4.80 -4.72
N PHE A 269 -16.93 3.90 -3.79
CA PHE A 269 -17.07 2.48 -4.04
C PHE A 269 -18.38 1.92 -3.43
N ASP A 270 -19.48 2.71 -3.49
CA ASP A 270 -20.80 2.28 -2.97
C ASP A 270 -21.21 0.91 -3.52
N TYR A 271 -21.01 0.67 -4.82
CA TYR A 271 -21.32 -0.61 -5.46
C TYR A 271 -20.55 -1.81 -4.86
N MET A 272 -19.36 -1.58 -4.30
CA MET A 272 -18.58 -2.61 -3.60
C MET A 272 -19.21 -2.97 -2.25
N SER A 273 -19.71 -1.96 -1.53
CA SER A 273 -20.37 -2.12 -0.24
C SER A 273 -21.77 -2.73 -0.40
N GLU A 274 -22.51 -2.29 -1.43
CA GLU A 274 -23.85 -2.81 -1.76
C GLU A 274 -23.84 -4.31 -2.09
N HIS A 275 -22.72 -4.82 -2.65
CA HIS A 275 -22.56 -6.26 -2.94
C HIS A 275 -22.75 -7.15 -1.69
N PHE A 276 -22.46 -6.65 -0.51
CA PHE A 276 -22.57 -7.40 0.73
C PHE A 276 -23.96 -7.32 1.39
N VAL A 277 -24.89 -6.61 0.79
CA VAL A 277 -26.25 -6.50 1.32
C VAL A 277 -27.17 -7.46 0.58
N ASP A 278 -27.74 -8.43 1.29
CA ASP A 278 -28.72 -9.35 0.74
C ASP A 278 -29.98 -8.59 0.30
N GLU A 279 -30.36 -8.71 -0.96
CA GLU A 279 -31.46 -7.92 -1.57
C GLU A 279 -32.84 -8.23 -0.98
N GLU A 280 -33.07 -9.47 -0.49
CA GLU A 280 -34.35 -9.87 0.05
C GLU A 280 -34.53 -9.47 1.52
N THR A 281 -33.45 -9.58 2.29
CA THR A 281 -33.48 -9.36 3.74
C THR A 281 -32.98 -8.00 4.17
N GLY A 282 -32.17 -7.33 3.31
CA GLY A 282 -31.44 -6.10 3.64
C GLY A 282 -30.34 -6.30 4.70
N VAL A 283 -29.92 -7.55 4.95
CA VAL A 283 -28.90 -7.87 5.96
C VAL A 283 -27.54 -8.00 5.31
N SER A 284 -26.54 -7.38 5.92
CA SER A 284 -25.16 -7.48 5.45
C SER A 284 -24.58 -8.88 5.71
N THR A 285 -23.83 -9.40 4.72
CA THR A 285 -23.05 -10.65 4.84
C THR A 285 -21.66 -10.43 5.43
N LEU A 286 -21.28 -9.18 5.69
CA LEU A 286 -20.01 -8.84 6.34
C LEU A 286 -19.97 -9.31 7.80
N MET A 287 -18.80 -9.64 8.27
CA MET A 287 -18.57 -9.91 9.68
C MET A 287 -18.75 -8.61 10.49
N THR A 288 -19.54 -8.69 11.55
CA THR A 288 -19.67 -7.62 12.53
C THR A 288 -19.09 -8.07 13.87
N ARG A 289 -18.68 -7.14 14.70
CA ARG A 289 -18.20 -7.43 16.05
C ARG A 289 -19.27 -8.13 16.91
N GLU A 290 -20.55 -7.85 16.65
CA GLU A 290 -21.64 -8.53 17.30
C GLU A 290 -21.78 -9.97 16.83
N ASP A 291 -21.64 -10.23 15.53
CA ASP A 291 -21.88 -11.53 14.92
C ASP A 291 -20.73 -12.53 15.03
N PHE A 292 -19.49 -12.09 15.11
CA PHE A 292 -18.38 -13.04 15.19
C PHE A 292 -18.24 -13.71 16.57
N ARG A 293 -19.10 -13.41 17.52
CA ARG A 293 -19.20 -14.16 18.77
C ARG A 293 -19.58 -15.62 18.48
N GLY A 294 -18.57 -16.43 18.23
CA GLY A 294 -18.71 -17.86 18.00
C GLY A 294 -19.02 -18.30 16.57
N LYS A 295 -19.04 -17.39 15.59
CA LYS A 295 -19.19 -17.74 14.17
C LYS A 295 -17.87 -17.59 13.42
N THR A 296 -17.63 -18.46 12.45
CA THR A 296 -16.66 -18.28 11.37
C THR A 296 -17.42 -17.75 10.15
N VAL A 297 -16.79 -16.88 9.37
CA VAL A 297 -17.34 -16.46 8.09
C VAL A 297 -17.41 -17.68 7.18
N ALA A 298 -18.59 -17.97 6.64
CA ALA A 298 -18.77 -19.06 5.69
C ALA A 298 -18.22 -18.66 4.32
N ALA A 299 -17.69 -19.64 3.57
CA ALA A 299 -17.34 -19.41 2.17
C ALA A 299 -18.61 -19.09 1.36
N PRO A 300 -18.55 -18.16 0.38
CA PRO A 300 -19.67 -17.89 -0.50
C PRO A 300 -20.15 -19.14 -1.22
N THR A 301 -21.43 -19.37 -1.28
CA THR A 301 -22.06 -20.46 -2.04
C THR A 301 -21.96 -20.21 -3.55
N ALA A 302 -22.29 -21.19 -4.39
CA ALA A 302 -22.36 -20.99 -5.84
C ALA A 302 -23.45 -19.96 -6.21
N GLU A 303 -24.58 -19.97 -5.48
CA GLU A 303 -25.66 -19.02 -5.65
C GLU A 303 -25.24 -17.57 -5.30
N GLU A 304 -24.52 -17.37 -4.21
CA GLU A 304 -23.96 -16.05 -3.84
C GLU A 304 -22.85 -15.56 -4.80
N ARG A 305 -22.30 -16.43 -5.62
CA ARG A 305 -21.34 -16.10 -6.69
C ARG A 305 -21.98 -16.05 -8.08
N GLU A 306 -23.30 -16.16 -8.14
CA GLU A 306 -24.05 -15.98 -9.37
C GLU A 306 -24.13 -14.48 -9.71
N VAL A 307 -23.87 -14.16 -10.96
CA VAL A 307 -24.02 -12.82 -11.52
C VAL A 307 -24.84 -12.90 -12.80
N ASP A 308 -25.42 -11.80 -13.22
CA ASP A 308 -26.08 -11.73 -14.50
C ASP A 308 -25.11 -11.58 -15.67
N ALA A 309 -25.61 -11.77 -16.88
CA ALA A 309 -24.78 -11.62 -18.09
C ALA A 309 -24.35 -10.15 -18.32
N GLU A 310 -25.09 -9.19 -17.79
CA GLU A 310 -24.80 -7.75 -17.88
C GLU A 310 -23.58 -7.40 -17.03
N PHE A 311 -23.46 -7.99 -15.83
CA PHE A 311 -22.24 -7.84 -15.01
C PHE A 311 -20.99 -8.34 -15.75
N ILE A 312 -21.04 -9.53 -16.39
CA ILE A 312 -19.92 -10.03 -17.20
C ILE A 312 -19.60 -9.09 -18.36
N GLN A 313 -20.63 -8.56 -19.02
CA GLN A 313 -20.44 -7.59 -20.10
C GLN A 313 -19.83 -6.29 -19.61
N SER A 314 -20.19 -5.81 -18.42
CA SER A 314 -19.66 -4.58 -17.81
C SER A 314 -18.16 -4.66 -17.49
N MET A 315 -17.61 -5.86 -17.36
CA MET A 315 -16.17 -6.07 -17.20
C MET A 315 -15.36 -5.81 -18.48
N THR A 316 -16.02 -5.65 -19.61
CA THR A 316 -15.38 -5.36 -20.90
C THR A 316 -15.37 -3.85 -21.13
N PHE A 317 -14.17 -3.29 -21.26
CA PHE A 317 -14.03 -1.87 -21.57
C PHE A 317 -14.53 -1.56 -22.99
N THR A 318 -15.50 -0.68 -23.08
CA THR A 318 -15.96 -0.09 -24.35
C THR A 318 -15.64 1.40 -24.35
N TYR A 319 -14.97 1.84 -25.41
CA TYR A 319 -14.57 3.23 -25.56
C TYR A 319 -15.66 4.01 -26.30
N ASP A 320 -16.13 5.09 -25.71
CA ASP A 320 -17.08 6.02 -26.32
C ASP A 320 -16.46 7.43 -26.41
N ASP A 321 -16.07 7.83 -27.61
CA ASP A 321 -15.46 9.14 -27.87
C ASP A 321 -16.40 10.33 -27.62
N GLU A 322 -17.72 10.13 -27.79
CA GLU A 322 -18.71 11.20 -27.72
C GLU A 322 -19.10 11.50 -26.25
N ASN A 323 -19.02 10.49 -25.37
CA ASN A 323 -19.42 10.57 -23.98
C ASN A 323 -18.24 10.36 -23.02
N GLU A 324 -17.03 10.81 -23.40
CA GLU A 324 -15.86 10.75 -22.54
C GLU A 324 -16.04 11.65 -21.29
N PRO A 325 -16.21 11.09 -20.10
CA PRO A 325 -16.55 11.88 -18.91
C PRO A 325 -15.34 12.58 -18.27
N TYR A 326 -14.11 12.15 -18.59
CA TYR A 326 -12.93 12.51 -17.79
C TYR A 326 -12.06 13.59 -18.44
N TYR A 327 -12.08 13.72 -19.77
CA TYR A 327 -11.25 14.66 -20.50
C TYR A 327 -12.09 15.59 -21.35
N THR A 328 -11.78 16.87 -21.27
CA THR A 328 -12.42 17.88 -22.13
C THR A 328 -11.75 17.89 -23.48
N ALA A 329 -12.55 17.86 -24.55
CA ALA A 329 -12.06 17.96 -25.92
C ALA A 329 -11.41 19.34 -26.17
N GLN A 330 -10.15 19.31 -26.60
CA GLN A 330 -9.41 20.51 -27.01
C GLN A 330 -8.42 20.16 -28.13
N THR A 331 -7.99 21.17 -28.87
CA THR A 331 -7.03 20.97 -29.97
C THR A 331 -5.61 21.05 -29.43
N TYR A 332 -4.82 20.03 -29.72
CA TYR A 332 -3.40 19.96 -29.38
C TYR A 332 -2.53 20.04 -30.64
N GLN A 333 -1.38 20.66 -30.52
CA GLN A 333 -0.30 20.52 -31.49
C GLN A 333 0.51 19.25 -31.20
N GLN A 334 1.11 18.66 -32.22
CA GLN A 334 1.91 17.47 -32.13
C GLN A 334 2.92 17.38 -33.27
N GLY A 335 4.09 16.79 -33.02
CA GLY A 335 5.15 16.67 -34.01
C GLY A 335 5.75 18.03 -34.44
N VAL A 336 5.64 19.04 -33.59
CA VAL A 336 6.15 20.39 -33.90
C VAL A 336 7.66 20.36 -34.01
N THR A 337 8.17 20.91 -35.11
CA THR A 337 9.61 21.06 -35.35
C THR A 337 10.08 22.41 -34.81
N ALA A 338 11.18 22.40 -34.07
CA ALA A 338 11.83 23.61 -33.55
C ALA A 338 13.32 23.66 -33.96
N ASP A 339 13.86 24.86 -34.14
CA ASP A 339 15.29 25.03 -34.40
C ASP A 339 16.14 24.56 -33.24
N LYS A 340 15.64 24.72 -32.03
CA LYS A 340 16.21 24.18 -30.77
C LYS A 340 15.09 23.63 -29.91
N TYR A 341 15.18 22.33 -29.59
CA TYR A 341 14.26 21.67 -28.67
C TYR A 341 14.64 21.95 -27.22
N ILE A 342 13.66 22.19 -26.36
CA ILE A 342 13.83 22.24 -24.91
C ILE A 342 14.30 20.84 -24.46
N GLN A 343 15.38 20.79 -23.70
CA GLN A 343 15.89 19.54 -23.13
C GLN A 343 15.33 19.33 -21.73
N LEU A 344 15.05 18.09 -21.34
CA LEU A 344 14.48 17.79 -20.01
C LEU A 344 15.35 18.35 -18.87
N TYR A 345 16.67 18.32 -19.01
CA TYR A 345 17.57 18.85 -17.97
C TYR A 345 17.42 20.38 -17.77
N GLU A 346 16.90 21.12 -18.77
CA GLU A 346 16.66 22.58 -18.66
C GLU A 346 15.48 22.90 -17.71
N LEU A 347 14.63 21.91 -17.38
CA LEU A 347 13.56 22.05 -16.38
C LEU A 347 14.05 21.89 -14.95
N LEU A 348 15.22 21.26 -14.75
CA LEU A 348 15.76 21.01 -13.43
C LEU A 348 16.30 22.29 -12.79
N GLN A 349 15.84 22.56 -11.58
CA GLN A 349 16.28 23.67 -10.74
C GLN A 349 16.65 23.13 -9.36
N LYS A 350 17.53 23.83 -8.64
CA LYS A 350 17.80 23.48 -7.25
C LYS A 350 16.69 24.03 -6.37
N ASN A 351 16.06 23.14 -5.62
CA ASN A 351 15.11 23.52 -4.57
C ASN A 351 15.83 24.13 -3.35
N GLU A 352 15.08 24.50 -2.33
CA GLU A 352 15.59 25.11 -1.10
C GLU A 352 16.63 24.21 -0.39
N ASP A 353 16.50 22.90 -0.49
CA ASP A 353 17.45 21.91 0.05
C ASP A 353 18.69 21.71 -0.84
N GLY A 354 18.80 22.45 -1.95
CA GLY A 354 19.88 22.33 -2.92
C GLY A 354 19.82 21.08 -3.79
N LYS A 355 18.70 20.35 -3.80
CA LYS A 355 18.45 19.18 -4.65
C LYS A 355 17.91 19.62 -6.01
N TRP A 356 18.33 18.92 -7.07
CA TRP A 356 17.79 19.12 -8.40
C TRP A 356 16.35 18.56 -8.46
N ALA A 357 15.41 19.37 -8.95
CA ALA A 357 14.03 18.98 -9.18
C ALA A 357 13.42 19.79 -10.34
N ALA A 358 12.56 19.15 -11.13
CA ALA A 358 11.67 19.80 -12.07
C ALA A 358 10.30 20.01 -11.40
N ASP A 359 9.72 21.18 -11.63
CA ASP A 359 8.37 21.49 -11.20
C ASP A 359 7.36 20.79 -12.12
N TYR A 360 6.36 20.13 -11.54
CA TYR A 360 5.29 19.47 -12.29
C TYR A 360 4.41 20.45 -13.06
N ASP A 361 4.25 21.67 -12.53
CA ASP A 361 3.40 22.72 -13.12
C ASP A 361 4.16 23.67 -14.04
N ASP A 362 5.43 23.38 -14.36
CA ASP A 362 6.20 24.17 -15.31
C ASP A 362 5.51 24.19 -16.68
N PRO A 363 5.14 25.39 -17.21
CA PRO A 363 4.42 25.49 -18.49
C PRO A 363 5.22 24.97 -19.68
N ARG A 364 6.52 24.81 -19.58
CA ARG A 364 7.36 24.25 -20.64
C ARG A 364 7.06 22.78 -20.94
N TRP A 365 6.37 22.05 -20.03
CA TRP A 365 5.90 20.70 -20.30
C TRP A 365 4.98 20.64 -21.52
N GLU A 366 4.05 21.60 -21.66
CA GLU A 366 3.15 21.62 -22.81
C GLU A 366 3.92 21.79 -24.13
N THR A 367 4.93 22.65 -24.16
CA THR A 367 5.79 22.83 -25.33
C THR A 367 6.57 21.55 -25.66
N ILE A 368 7.07 20.83 -24.66
CA ILE A 368 7.77 19.56 -24.87
C ILE A 368 6.82 18.50 -25.43
N LEU A 369 5.58 18.44 -24.93
CA LEU A 369 4.55 17.52 -25.41
C LEU A 369 4.15 17.82 -26.87
N ASP A 370 4.16 19.09 -27.28
CA ASP A 370 3.88 19.49 -28.68
C ASP A 370 4.97 18.99 -29.66
N TYR A 371 6.21 18.77 -29.20
CA TYR A 371 7.26 18.19 -30.03
C TYR A 371 7.02 16.72 -30.38
N LEU A 372 6.24 15.99 -29.55
CA LEU A 372 6.05 14.55 -29.68
C LEU A 372 4.95 14.26 -30.71
N THR A 373 5.17 13.20 -31.51
CA THR A 373 4.11 12.64 -32.35
C THR A 373 3.23 11.68 -31.54
N VAL A 374 2.03 11.40 -32.04
CA VAL A 374 1.12 10.40 -31.40
C VAL A 374 1.79 9.04 -31.27
N ASP A 375 2.52 8.60 -32.32
CA ASP A 375 3.21 7.32 -32.31
C ASP A 375 4.33 7.26 -31.25
N GLU A 376 5.06 8.37 -31.07
CA GLU A 376 6.08 8.45 -30.02
C GLU A 376 5.48 8.43 -28.61
N MET A 377 4.36 9.11 -28.42
CA MET A 377 3.61 9.06 -27.16
C MET A 377 3.09 7.66 -26.88
N ALA A 378 2.46 7.02 -27.88
CA ALA A 378 1.98 5.64 -27.75
C ALA A 378 3.11 4.66 -27.45
N ASN A 379 4.25 4.79 -28.14
CA ASN A 379 5.42 3.95 -27.88
C ASN A 379 5.97 4.16 -26.46
N MET A 380 6.01 5.40 -25.95
CA MET A 380 6.46 5.68 -24.59
C MET A 380 5.54 5.04 -23.56
N ILE A 381 4.23 5.11 -23.75
CA ILE A 381 3.22 4.51 -22.86
C ILE A 381 3.29 2.98 -22.90
N GLY A 382 3.40 2.39 -24.09
CA GLY A 382 3.30 0.94 -24.29
C GLY A 382 4.63 0.17 -24.21
N THR A 383 5.74 0.81 -23.78
CA THR A 383 7.07 0.20 -23.70
C THR A 383 7.63 0.38 -22.30
N GLY A 384 6.96 -0.23 -21.32
CA GLY A 384 7.36 -0.20 -19.90
C GLY A 384 8.05 -1.48 -19.41
N ASN A 385 8.55 -2.33 -20.31
CA ASN A 385 9.15 -3.61 -19.96
C ASN A 385 10.53 -3.40 -19.30
N PHE A 386 10.52 -3.19 -17.98
CA PHE A 386 11.70 -2.92 -17.14
C PHE A 386 12.52 -1.70 -17.60
N ASN A 387 11.88 -0.76 -18.27
CA ASN A 387 12.52 0.47 -18.79
C ASN A 387 11.49 1.53 -19.17
N THR A 388 11.96 2.71 -19.56
CA THR A 388 11.16 3.71 -20.28
C THR A 388 11.86 4.09 -21.59
N ALA A 389 11.09 4.35 -22.65
CA ALA A 389 11.61 4.64 -23.97
C ALA A 389 12.46 5.92 -24.02
N LYS A 390 13.51 5.92 -24.85
CA LYS A 390 14.39 7.08 -25.11
C LYS A 390 13.78 8.02 -26.15
N ILE A 391 13.98 9.35 -25.97
CA ILE A 391 13.70 10.36 -27.00
C ILE A 391 14.82 11.37 -27.04
N ASP A 392 15.71 11.20 -28.02
CA ASP A 392 16.97 11.97 -28.11
C ASP A 392 16.78 13.47 -28.26
N ARG A 393 15.78 13.92 -29.07
CA ARG A 393 15.63 15.34 -29.39
C ARG A 393 15.24 16.21 -28.19
N ILE A 394 14.64 15.63 -27.14
CA ILE A 394 14.31 16.33 -25.89
C ILE A 394 15.25 15.93 -24.74
N GLY A 395 16.30 15.14 -25.02
CA GLY A 395 17.26 14.69 -24.02
C GLY A 395 16.69 13.69 -23.02
N LYS A 396 15.57 12.97 -23.32
CA LYS A 396 15.04 11.93 -22.46
C LYS A 396 15.86 10.65 -22.62
N PRO A 397 16.56 10.19 -21.55
CA PRO A 397 17.26 8.90 -21.59
C PRO A 397 16.27 7.71 -21.56
N ALA A 398 16.72 6.55 -22.04
CA ALA A 398 16.13 5.30 -21.61
C ALA A 398 16.53 5.04 -20.16
N THR A 399 15.62 4.43 -19.39
CA THR A 399 15.91 3.98 -18.04
C THR A 399 16.18 2.47 -18.00
N ILE A 400 16.64 1.97 -16.88
CA ILE A 400 16.61 0.56 -16.50
C ILE A 400 15.89 0.52 -15.16
N ASP A 401 14.78 -0.20 -15.09
CA ASP A 401 13.86 -0.25 -13.97
C ASP A 401 13.72 -1.71 -13.49
N PRO A 402 14.72 -2.26 -12.74
CA PRO A 402 14.70 -3.65 -12.34
C PRO A 402 13.55 -3.99 -11.40
N ASP A 403 13.19 -5.28 -11.40
CA ASP A 403 12.21 -5.83 -10.47
C ASP A 403 12.86 -6.19 -9.13
N GLY A 404 12.03 -6.61 -8.20
CA GLY A 404 12.36 -7.32 -6.97
C GLY A 404 12.09 -6.57 -5.69
N PRO A 405 11.38 -7.22 -4.76
CA PRO A 405 11.08 -6.65 -3.46
C PRO A 405 12.30 -6.58 -2.53
N ALA A 406 13.21 -7.54 -2.61
CA ALA A 406 14.42 -7.62 -1.77
C ALA A 406 15.68 -7.09 -2.46
N GLY A 407 15.57 -5.96 -3.17
CA GLY A 407 16.62 -5.35 -3.98
C GLY A 407 16.46 -5.59 -5.48
N PHE A 408 17.34 -5.06 -6.29
CA PHE A 408 17.28 -5.25 -7.74
C PHE A 408 17.52 -6.71 -8.12
N THR A 409 16.60 -7.30 -8.85
CA THR A 409 16.70 -8.68 -9.31
C THR A 409 16.74 -8.77 -10.82
N ASN A 410 17.45 -9.78 -11.31
CA ASN A 410 17.44 -10.18 -12.72
C ASN A 410 16.23 -11.07 -12.98
N PHE A 411 15.04 -10.46 -13.07
CA PHE A 411 13.82 -11.18 -13.35
C PHE A 411 13.77 -11.65 -14.81
N MET A 412 13.36 -12.90 -15.03
CA MET A 412 13.30 -13.53 -16.36
C MET A 412 14.61 -13.51 -17.17
N GLY A 413 15.75 -13.40 -16.50
CA GLY A 413 17.06 -13.43 -17.16
C GLY A 413 17.43 -12.13 -17.87
N ASP A 414 16.91 -10.98 -17.43
CA ASP A 414 17.29 -9.67 -17.99
C ASP A 414 18.81 -9.45 -17.83
N PRO A 415 19.57 -9.37 -18.94
CA PRO A 415 21.03 -9.25 -18.88
C PRO A 415 21.50 -7.86 -18.41
N SER A 416 20.60 -6.91 -18.24
CA SER A 416 20.95 -5.56 -17.79
C SER A 416 21.10 -5.44 -16.26
N VAL A 417 20.67 -6.45 -15.49
CA VAL A 417 20.76 -6.48 -14.03
C VAL A 417 21.80 -7.48 -13.55
N HIS A 418 22.91 -6.98 -13.01
CA HIS A 418 24.05 -7.78 -12.55
C HIS A 418 24.62 -7.23 -11.25
N ASP A 419 25.28 -8.11 -10.49
CA ASP A 419 26.09 -7.78 -9.32
C ASP A 419 25.35 -6.96 -8.25
N THR A 420 24.03 -7.20 -8.10
CA THR A 420 23.20 -6.59 -7.08
C THR A 420 23.09 -7.46 -5.84
N CYS A 421 22.85 -6.84 -4.68
CA CYS A 421 22.60 -7.58 -3.44
C CYS A 421 21.17 -8.10 -3.37
N PHE A 422 21.04 -9.29 -2.84
CA PHE A 422 19.74 -9.80 -2.39
C PHE A 422 19.59 -9.50 -0.89
N TYR A 423 18.76 -8.53 -0.57
CA TYR A 423 18.46 -8.10 0.80
C TYR A 423 17.52 -9.07 1.50
N VAL A 424 17.19 -8.77 2.74
CA VAL A 424 16.13 -9.50 3.47
C VAL A 424 14.77 -9.18 2.88
N SER A 425 13.82 -10.11 2.99
CA SER A 425 12.44 -9.90 2.53
C SER A 425 11.70 -8.86 3.39
N GLU A 426 10.65 -8.26 2.83
CA GLU A 426 9.86 -7.21 3.48
C GLU A 426 9.23 -7.68 4.80
N CYS A 427 8.75 -8.92 4.90
CA CYS A 427 8.24 -9.46 6.16
C CYS A 427 9.31 -9.48 7.27
N VAL A 428 10.60 -9.68 6.92
CA VAL A 428 11.72 -9.57 7.87
C VAL A 428 11.97 -8.11 8.24
N VAL A 429 11.91 -7.19 7.27
CA VAL A 429 12.01 -5.75 7.54
C VAL A 429 10.87 -5.30 8.45
N GLY A 430 9.63 -5.71 8.19
CA GLY A 430 8.47 -5.47 9.05
C GLY A 430 8.70 -5.93 10.48
N ALA A 431 9.18 -7.15 10.66
CA ALA A 431 9.49 -7.73 11.97
C ALA A 431 10.61 -7.01 12.74
N THR A 432 11.37 -6.12 12.11
CA THR A 432 12.34 -5.27 12.82
C THR A 432 11.68 -4.16 13.62
N TRP A 433 10.50 -3.69 13.25
CA TRP A 433 9.85 -2.51 13.81
C TRP A 433 10.78 -1.29 13.86
N ASN A 434 11.63 -1.14 12.84
CA ASN A 434 12.71 -0.15 12.82
C ASN A 434 12.67 0.67 11.52
N LYS A 435 12.01 1.82 11.57
CA LYS A 435 11.86 2.76 10.45
C LYS A 435 13.21 3.22 9.88
N GLN A 436 14.21 3.45 10.74
CA GLN A 436 15.54 3.85 10.28
C GLN A 436 16.24 2.75 9.49
N LEU A 437 16.12 1.48 9.91
CA LEU A 437 16.70 0.35 9.19
C LEU A 437 16.03 0.16 7.81
N ALA A 438 14.70 0.36 7.74
CA ALA A 438 13.96 0.35 6.47
C ALA A 438 14.46 1.46 5.54
N HIS A 439 14.66 2.67 6.06
CA HIS A 439 15.26 3.78 5.30
C HIS A 439 16.68 3.45 4.83
N ASP A 440 17.53 2.91 5.70
CA ASP A 440 18.92 2.56 5.36
C ASP A 440 18.96 1.49 4.27
N MET A 441 18.05 0.50 4.29
CA MET A 441 17.92 -0.48 3.20
C MET A 441 17.59 0.22 1.88
N GLY A 442 16.63 1.14 1.87
CA GLY A 442 16.31 1.94 0.70
C GLY A 442 17.51 2.75 0.19
N VAL A 443 18.29 3.36 1.09
CA VAL A 443 19.53 4.08 0.74
C VAL A 443 20.55 3.15 0.08
N MET A 444 20.76 1.95 0.61
CA MET A 444 21.71 0.98 0.04
C MET A 444 21.27 0.53 -1.36
N ILE A 445 20.00 0.21 -1.56
CA ILE A 445 19.43 -0.10 -2.88
C ILE A 445 19.61 1.09 -3.83
N GLY A 446 19.34 2.31 -3.36
CA GLY A 446 19.56 3.53 -4.14
C GLY A 446 21.03 3.74 -4.55
N ILE A 447 21.99 3.38 -3.70
CA ILE A 447 23.43 3.41 -4.03
C ILE A 447 23.75 2.39 -5.12
N GLU A 448 23.23 1.17 -5.05
CA GLU A 448 23.38 0.18 -6.13
C GLU A 448 22.78 0.71 -7.44
N GLY A 449 21.63 1.41 -7.36
CA GLY A 449 21.04 2.06 -8.52
C GLY A 449 21.96 3.09 -9.18
N LEU A 450 22.71 3.87 -8.40
CA LEU A 450 23.70 4.81 -8.91
C LEU A 450 24.91 4.12 -9.56
N VAL A 451 25.34 2.97 -9.04
CA VAL A 451 26.38 2.15 -9.66
C VAL A 451 25.90 1.60 -11.00
N GLY A 452 24.67 1.08 -11.02
CA GLY A 452 23.97 0.66 -12.23
C GLY A 452 24.65 -0.46 -13.00
N TYR A 453 24.39 -0.50 -14.31
CA TYR A 453 24.87 -1.53 -15.21
C TYR A 453 26.36 -1.34 -15.59
N THR A 454 27.26 -1.80 -14.74
CA THR A 454 28.72 -1.61 -14.89
C THR A 454 29.32 -2.39 -16.06
N ASN A 455 28.74 -3.54 -16.42
CA ASN A 455 29.22 -4.39 -17.52
C ASN A 455 28.64 -4.02 -18.89
N GLY A 456 27.81 -2.98 -18.97
CA GLY A 456 27.17 -2.49 -20.18
C GLY A 456 27.59 -1.09 -20.57
N ASP A 457 26.60 -0.25 -20.80
CA ASP A 457 26.79 1.15 -21.22
C ASP A 457 26.89 2.15 -20.05
N GLY A 458 26.98 1.64 -18.82
CA GLY A 458 27.12 2.46 -17.61
C GLY A 458 25.85 3.20 -17.18
N ARG A 459 24.66 2.80 -17.70
CA ARG A 459 23.40 3.40 -17.25
C ARG A 459 23.12 3.05 -15.80
N THR A 460 22.53 3.99 -15.08
CA THR A 460 22.01 3.78 -13.73
C THR A 460 20.76 2.89 -13.73
N TYR A 461 20.49 2.18 -12.63
CA TYR A 461 19.14 1.68 -12.37
C TYR A 461 18.34 2.84 -11.79
N SER A 462 17.29 3.24 -12.50
CA SER A 462 16.57 4.49 -12.21
C SER A 462 15.22 4.27 -11.60
N GLY A 463 14.55 3.17 -11.96
CA GLY A 463 13.31 2.70 -11.35
C GLY A 463 13.50 1.41 -10.58
N TRP A 464 12.58 1.09 -9.69
CA TRP A 464 12.58 -0.15 -8.91
C TRP A 464 11.14 -0.60 -8.64
N TYR A 465 10.76 -1.82 -9.09
CA TYR A 465 9.40 -2.34 -8.91
C TYR A 465 9.21 -2.90 -7.50
N ALA A 466 9.25 -1.99 -6.54
CA ALA A 466 9.10 -2.21 -5.10
C ALA A 466 8.91 -0.85 -4.39
N PRO A 467 8.63 -0.83 -3.06
CA PRO A 467 8.28 -1.96 -2.22
C PRO A 467 6.86 -2.48 -2.49
N ALA A 468 6.60 -3.73 -2.08
CA ALA A 468 5.27 -4.29 -2.10
C ALA A 468 4.61 -4.12 -0.72
N VAL A 469 3.38 -3.58 -0.69
CA VAL A 469 2.75 -3.10 0.55
C VAL A 469 1.30 -3.58 0.71
N ASN A 470 0.95 -4.68 0.08
CA ASN A 470 -0.31 -5.37 0.35
C ASN A 470 -0.30 -5.92 1.79
N ILE A 471 -1.48 -6.26 2.29
CA ILE A 471 -1.65 -6.74 3.66
C ILE A 471 -1.50 -8.27 3.71
N HIS A 472 -0.93 -8.79 4.79
CA HIS A 472 -1.00 -10.21 5.12
C HIS A 472 -2.43 -10.58 5.53
N ARG A 473 -3.36 -10.52 4.55
CA ARG A 473 -4.78 -10.82 4.78
C ARG A 473 -4.96 -12.26 5.28
N SER A 474 -4.22 -13.18 4.68
CA SER A 474 -4.30 -14.60 5.00
C SER A 474 -2.91 -15.22 5.05
N PRO A 475 -2.64 -16.16 5.97
CA PRO A 475 -1.37 -16.89 6.02
C PRO A 475 -1.12 -17.76 4.77
N PHE A 476 -2.14 -17.98 3.93
CA PHE A 476 -2.05 -18.75 2.69
C PHE A 476 -1.60 -17.94 1.48
N SER A 477 -1.52 -16.63 1.56
CA SER A 477 -1.06 -15.83 0.44
C SER A 477 0.39 -16.14 0.10
N GLY A 478 0.65 -16.54 -1.15
CA GLY A 478 1.97 -16.97 -1.61
C GLY A 478 3.01 -15.86 -1.65
N ARG A 479 2.60 -14.60 -1.50
CA ARG A 479 3.47 -13.43 -1.57
C ARG A 479 3.64 -12.68 -0.24
N ASN A 480 3.17 -13.22 0.90
CA ASN A 480 3.38 -12.59 2.20
C ASN A 480 4.86 -12.32 2.54
N TRP A 481 5.79 -13.07 1.93
CA TRP A 481 7.22 -12.87 2.12
C TRP A 481 7.71 -11.51 1.60
N GLU A 482 7.04 -10.92 0.60
CA GLU A 482 7.36 -9.61 0.02
C GLU A 482 6.46 -8.47 0.52
N TYR A 483 5.61 -8.72 1.51
CA TYR A 483 4.81 -7.72 2.20
C TYR A 483 5.30 -7.58 3.65
N TYR A 484 4.92 -6.50 4.32
CA TYR A 484 5.52 -6.18 5.64
C TYR A 484 4.77 -6.79 6.81
N SER A 485 3.42 -6.80 6.79
CA SER A 485 2.61 -7.08 7.98
C SER A 485 1.12 -7.25 7.66
N GLU A 486 0.39 -7.81 8.62
CA GLU A 486 -1.08 -7.75 8.70
C GLU A 486 -1.61 -6.35 9.09
N ASP A 487 -0.74 -5.46 9.60
CA ASP A 487 -1.14 -4.12 10.04
C ASP A 487 -0.83 -3.05 8.99
N PRO A 488 -1.83 -2.22 8.59
CA PRO A 488 -1.67 -1.21 7.57
C PRO A 488 -0.75 -0.05 7.97
N LEU A 489 -0.66 0.31 9.27
CA LEU A 489 0.22 1.38 9.73
C LEU A 489 1.68 0.93 9.71
N LEU A 490 1.96 -0.27 10.23
CA LEU A 490 3.32 -0.84 10.21
C LEU A 490 3.81 -0.98 8.76
N THR A 491 2.98 -1.56 7.89
CA THR A 491 3.26 -1.72 6.45
C THR A 491 3.54 -0.38 5.79
N GLY A 492 2.66 0.59 5.95
CA GLY A 492 2.78 1.91 5.32
C GLY A 492 4.01 2.68 5.79
N LEU A 493 4.30 2.67 7.09
CA LEU A 493 5.47 3.37 7.64
C LEU A 493 6.80 2.71 7.23
N MET A 494 6.87 1.37 7.20
CA MET A 494 8.06 0.68 6.70
C MET A 494 8.27 0.98 5.22
N GLY A 495 7.24 0.84 4.39
CA GLY A 495 7.29 1.15 2.96
C GLY A 495 7.70 2.59 2.69
N ALA A 496 7.12 3.58 3.40
CA ALA A 496 7.47 5.00 3.24
C ALA A 496 8.96 5.27 3.51
N ASN A 497 9.54 4.62 4.51
CA ASN A 497 10.96 4.79 4.83
C ASN A 497 11.87 4.15 3.78
N VAL A 498 11.53 2.98 3.25
CA VAL A 498 12.25 2.37 2.11
C VAL A 498 12.21 3.27 0.87
N VAL A 499 11.03 3.79 0.53
CA VAL A 499 10.84 4.72 -0.60
C VAL A 499 11.69 5.97 -0.44
N ASN A 500 11.67 6.62 0.73
CA ASN A 500 12.48 7.80 1.00
C ASN A 500 13.98 7.51 0.89
N GLY A 501 14.42 6.33 1.35
CA GLY A 501 15.82 5.89 1.21
C GLY A 501 16.26 5.78 -0.25
N ALA A 502 15.49 5.05 -1.09
CA ALA A 502 15.78 4.87 -2.50
C ALA A 502 15.76 6.20 -3.28
N ASN A 503 14.72 7.00 -3.06
CA ASN A 503 14.58 8.32 -3.69
C ASN A 503 15.71 9.27 -3.33
N SER A 504 16.31 9.15 -2.14
CA SER A 504 17.46 9.98 -1.73
C SER A 504 18.67 9.86 -2.68
N LYS A 505 18.71 8.78 -3.47
CA LYS A 505 19.73 8.48 -4.49
C LYS A 505 19.18 8.61 -5.92
N GLY A 506 17.97 9.15 -6.09
CA GLY A 506 17.33 9.35 -7.39
C GLY A 506 16.76 8.08 -8.02
N VAL A 507 16.60 7.00 -7.27
CA VAL A 507 15.87 5.80 -7.71
C VAL A 507 14.41 6.00 -7.36
N TYR A 508 13.54 6.13 -8.38
CA TYR A 508 12.09 6.13 -8.15
C TYR A 508 11.57 4.71 -7.94
N THR A 509 10.58 4.59 -7.09
CA THR A 509 9.98 3.31 -6.72
C THR A 509 8.63 3.17 -7.39
N TYR A 510 8.21 1.93 -7.67
CA TYR A 510 6.85 1.60 -8.08
C TYR A 510 6.19 0.82 -6.94
N VAL A 511 5.57 1.53 -6.01
CA VAL A 511 4.91 0.91 -4.86
C VAL A 511 3.76 0.04 -5.34
N LYS A 512 3.70 -1.22 -4.89
CA LYS A 512 2.84 -2.26 -5.47
C LYS A 512 2.15 -3.10 -4.41
N HIS A 513 1.06 -3.80 -4.75
CA HIS A 513 0.24 -3.74 -5.97
C HIS A 513 -1.08 -3.03 -5.66
N PHE A 514 -1.33 -1.93 -6.30
CA PHE A 514 -2.43 -1.02 -6.00
C PHE A 514 -3.71 -1.45 -6.72
N VAL A 515 -4.69 -2.08 -6.07
CA VAL A 515 -4.93 -2.43 -4.65
C VAL A 515 -5.71 -3.76 -4.55
N LEU A 516 -5.89 -4.28 -3.33
CA LEU A 516 -6.64 -5.52 -3.05
C LEU A 516 -6.05 -6.77 -3.73
N ASN A 517 -4.73 -6.81 -3.94
CA ASN A 517 -4.04 -7.99 -4.46
C ASN A 517 -3.41 -8.79 -3.32
N ASP A 518 -4.22 -9.16 -2.32
CA ASP A 518 -3.78 -9.90 -1.14
C ASP A 518 -3.98 -11.42 -1.31
N GLN A 519 -4.44 -11.83 -2.50
CA GLN A 519 -4.55 -13.21 -2.95
C GLN A 519 -3.92 -13.39 -4.34
N GLU A 520 -2.94 -14.30 -4.47
CA GLU A 520 -2.27 -14.60 -5.74
C GLU A 520 -3.07 -15.54 -6.63
N THR A 521 -3.84 -16.44 -6.05
CA THR A 521 -4.61 -17.44 -6.78
C THR A 521 -5.62 -16.78 -7.71
N ASN A 522 -5.52 -17.10 -9.01
CA ASN A 522 -6.37 -16.59 -10.09
C ASN A 522 -6.34 -15.07 -10.31
N ARG A 523 -5.33 -14.37 -9.80
CA ARG A 523 -5.25 -12.89 -9.86
C ARG A 523 -5.26 -12.35 -11.30
N ASP A 524 -4.65 -13.07 -12.26
CA ASP A 524 -4.46 -12.68 -13.65
C ASP A 524 -5.36 -13.43 -14.66
N ALA A 525 -6.16 -14.39 -14.19
CA ALA A 525 -7.15 -15.08 -15.02
C ALA A 525 -8.39 -14.19 -15.21
N ASN A 526 -8.43 -13.40 -16.28
CA ASN A 526 -9.43 -12.37 -16.56
C ASN A 526 -9.57 -11.26 -15.48
N GLY A 527 -8.61 -11.20 -14.55
CA GLY A 527 -8.64 -10.35 -13.36
C GLY A 527 -9.57 -10.90 -12.27
N LEU A 528 -8.98 -11.34 -11.15
CA LEU A 528 -9.75 -11.79 -9.99
C LEU A 528 -10.71 -10.68 -9.54
N VAL A 529 -12.02 -10.96 -9.54
CA VAL A 529 -13.06 -10.05 -9.04
C VAL A 529 -12.95 -10.01 -7.52
N THR A 530 -12.51 -8.88 -6.97
CA THR A 530 -12.31 -8.71 -5.53
C THR A 530 -13.34 -7.76 -4.97
N TRP A 531 -14.02 -8.20 -3.90
CA TRP A 531 -15.04 -7.44 -3.21
C TRP A 531 -14.59 -7.10 -1.78
N ALA A 532 -14.75 -5.87 -1.39
CA ALA A 532 -14.56 -5.36 -0.03
C ALA A 532 -15.44 -4.12 0.16
N ASP A 533 -16.03 -3.92 1.32
CA ASP A 533 -16.74 -2.69 1.63
C ASP A 533 -15.78 -1.49 1.69
N GLU A 534 -16.31 -0.28 1.58
CA GLU A 534 -15.46 0.92 1.49
C GLU A 534 -14.72 1.23 2.80
N GLN A 535 -15.28 0.88 3.97
CA GLN A 535 -14.56 0.98 5.25
C GLN A 535 -13.31 0.09 5.24
N THR A 536 -13.47 -1.17 4.89
CA THR A 536 -12.40 -2.15 4.78
C THR A 536 -11.33 -1.72 3.77
N MET A 537 -11.76 -1.25 2.60
CA MET A 537 -10.84 -0.73 1.59
C MET A 537 -9.99 0.41 2.15
N ARG A 538 -10.60 1.42 2.77
CA ARG A 538 -9.94 2.64 3.21
C ARG A 538 -9.09 2.48 4.48
N GLU A 539 -9.54 1.67 5.43
CA GLU A 539 -8.85 1.51 6.71
C GLU A 539 -7.75 0.44 6.68
N ILE A 540 -7.87 -0.57 5.81
CA ILE A 540 -6.95 -1.71 5.75
C ILE A 540 -6.11 -1.68 4.47
N TYR A 541 -6.73 -1.83 3.29
CA TYR A 541 -6.00 -2.15 2.05
C TYR A 541 -5.46 -0.93 1.30
N LEU A 542 -6.17 0.19 1.29
CA LEU A 542 -5.71 1.46 0.73
C LEU A 542 -4.74 2.19 1.68
N LYS A 543 -4.83 1.93 2.98
CA LYS A 543 -4.11 2.67 4.03
C LYS A 543 -2.59 2.66 3.90
N PRO A 544 -1.90 1.55 3.60
CA PRO A 544 -0.45 1.56 3.42
C PRO A 544 -0.01 2.47 2.27
N PHE A 545 -0.74 2.44 1.15
CA PHE A 545 -0.48 3.29 -0.01
C PHE A 545 -0.72 4.77 0.31
N GLU A 546 -1.82 5.10 1.01
CA GLU A 546 -2.12 6.45 1.48
C GLU A 546 -0.96 7.01 2.34
N ILE A 547 -0.47 6.21 3.30
CA ILE A 547 0.65 6.61 4.16
C ILE A 547 1.90 6.90 3.32
N ILE A 548 2.24 6.02 2.39
CA ILE A 548 3.43 6.17 1.55
C ILE A 548 3.31 7.40 0.64
N VAL A 549 2.17 7.60 -0.02
CA VAL A 549 1.94 8.76 -0.89
C VAL A 549 2.05 10.07 -0.11
N LYS A 550 1.54 10.11 1.12
CA LYS A 550 1.52 11.33 1.94
C LYS A 550 2.80 11.58 2.76
N GLN A 551 3.61 10.54 3.04
CA GLN A 551 4.80 10.66 3.90
C GLN A 551 6.12 10.42 3.17
N ALA A 552 6.08 9.93 1.94
CA ALA A 552 7.25 9.75 1.12
C ALA A 552 7.11 10.50 -0.20
N ASP A 553 8.23 10.85 -0.83
CA ASP A 553 8.25 11.46 -2.16
C ASP A 553 8.06 10.37 -3.24
N THR A 554 6.91 9.67 -3.19
CA THR A 554 6.56 8.55 -4.07
C THR A 554 6.35 9.06 -5.49
N LYS A 555 7.12 8.53 -6.44
CA LYS A 555 7.08 8.92 -7.86
C LYS A 555 6.42 7.88 -8.76
N GLY A 556 6.22 6.65 -8.27
CA GLY A 556 5.61 5.59 -9.05
C GLY A 556 4.72 4.68 -8.20
N ILE A 557 3.65 4.22 -8.81
CA ILE A 557 2.70 3.23 -8.28
C ILE A 557 2.54 2.13 -9.34
N MET A 558 2.41 0.87 -8.93
CA MET A 558 2.03 -0.22 -9.82
C MET A 558 0.61 -0.66 -9.48
N SER A 559 -0.30 -0.55 -10.48
CA SER A 559 -1.64 -1.11 -10.35
C SER A 559 -1.60 -2.64 -10.35
N SER A 560 -2.62 -3.27 -9.76
CA SER A 560 -2.66 -4.73 -9.62
C SER A 560 -3.38 -5.42 -10.79
N PHE A 561 -3.27 -6.75 -10.85
CA PHE A 561 -3.98 -7.57 -11.83
C PHE A 561 -5.47 -7.66 -11.58
N ASN A 562 -5.89 -7.70 -10.30
CA ASN A 562 -7.27 -7.95 -9.92
C ASN A 562 -8.21 -6.80 -10.30
N ARG A 563 -9.49 -7.09 -10.17
CA ARG A 563 -10.57 -6.11 -10.28
C ARG A 563 -11.05 -5.68 -8.90
N ILE A 564 -11.55 -4.48 -8.81
CA ILE A 564 -12.41 -4.01 -7.72
C ILE A 564 -13.85 -4.07 -8.24
N GLY A 565 -14.60 -5.10 -7.82
CA GLY A 565 -15.85 -5.46 -8.47
C GLY A 565 -15.64 -5.77 -9.96
N ASN A 566 -16.38 -5.11 -10.83
CA ASN A 566 -16.31 -5.31 -12.28
C ASN A 566 -15.14 -4.59 -12.98
N VAL A 567 -14.46 -3.63 -12.31
CA VAL A 567 -13.45 -2.77 -12.93
C VAL A 567 -12.03 -3.24 -12.61
N TRP A 568 -11.20 -3.47 -13.63
CA TRP A 568 -9.76 -3.69 -13.42
C TRP A 568 -9.11 -2.49 -12.74
N THR A 569 -8.27 -2.72 -11.72
CA THR A 569 -7.65 -1.65 -10.92
C THR A 569 -6.86 -0.64 -11.75
N GLY A 570 -6.08 -1.10 -12.74
CA GLY A 570 -5.34 -0.24 -13.66
C GLY A 570 -6.22 0.52 -14.67
N GLY A 571 -7.51 0.21 -14.72
CA GLY A 571 -8.52 0.87 -15.55
C GLY A 571 -9.59 1.62 -14.76
N SER A 572 -9.42 1.77 -13.45
CA SER A 572 -10.38 2.47 -12.58
C SER A 572 -10.00 3.93 -12.40
N TYR A 573 -10.78 4.84 -13.04
CA TYR A 573 -10.61 6.28 -12.85
C TYR A 573 -10.82 6.69 -11.39
N THR A 574 -11.85 6.16 -10.77
CA THR A 574 -12.14 6.38 -9.35
C THR A 574 -10.93 6.07 -8.46
N LEU A 575 -10.29 4.93 -8.70
CA LEU A 575 -9.12 4.52 -7.91
C LEU A 575 -7.88 5.37 -8.24
N LEU A 576 -7.52 5.46 -9.54
CA LEU A 576 -6.24 6.06 -9.94
C LEU A 576 -6.29 7.60 -9.99
N THR A 577 -7.44 8.18 -10.30
CA THR A 577 -7.57 9.64 -10.41
C THR A 577 -8.24 10.24 -9.17
N ASP A 578 -9.44 9.79 -8.80
CA ASP A 578 -10.16 10.45 -7.70
C ASP A 578 -9.50 10.16 -6.34
N VAL A 579 -9.19 8.90 -6.03
CA VAL A 579 -8.55 8.55 -4.75
C VAL A 579 -7.05 8.88 -4.79
N LEU A 580 -6.27 8.26 -5.68
CA LEU A 580 -4.82 8.37 -5.66
C LEU A 580 -4.33 9.79 -5.94
N ARG A 581 -4.81 10.43 -7.03
CA ARG A 581 -4.28 11.74 -7.46
C ARG A 581 -4.98 12.91 -6.77
N LYS A 582 -6.31 12.88 -6.62
CA LYS A 582 -7.06 14.02 -6.05
C LYS A 582 -7.13 13.97 -4.53
N GLU A 583 -7.64 12.87 -3.94
CA GLU A 583 -7.78 12.78 -2.49
C GLU A 583 -6.41 12.73 -1.79
N TRP A 584 -5.41 12.02 -2.35
CA TRP A 584 -4.10 11.88 -1.71
C TRP A 584 -3.03 12.80 -2.25
N GLY A 585 -3.24 13.42 -3.40
CA GLY A 585 -2.30 14.37 -4.02
C GLY A 585 -1.10 13.72 -4.70
N PHE A 586 -1.21 12.47 -5.18
CA PHE A 586 -0.13 11.79 -5.87
C PHE A 586 0.26 12.48 -7.17
N VAL A 587 1.54 12.81 -7.30
CA VAL A 587 2.16 13.35 -8.52
C VAL A 587 3.30 12.44 -8.97
N GLY A 588 3.04 11.68 -10.02
CA GLY A 588 3.96 10.66 -10.52
C GLY A 588 3.32 9.78 -11.59
N MET A 589 3.98 8.69 -11.95
CA MET A 589 3.47 7.75 -12.94
C MET A 589 2.88 6.49 -12.31
N VAL A 590 1.83 5.95 -12.93
CA VAL A 590 1.24 4.66 -12.59
C VAL A 590 1.57 3.68 -13.71
N ILE A 591 2.26 2.58 -13.36
CA ILE A 591 2.53 1.46 -14.26
C ILE A 591 1.51 0.35 -14.01
N THR A 592 1.20 -0.47 -15.03
CA THR A 592 0.42 -1.70 -14.82
C THR A 592 1.27 -2.78 -14.15
N ASP A 593 0.64 -3.83 -13.61
CA ASP A 593 1.32 -5.09 -13.39
C ASP A 593 1.67 -5.76 -14.73
N TYR A 594 2.50 -6.82 -14.71
CA TYR A 594 3.04 -7.45 -15.93
C TYR A 594 1.94 -8.14 -16.73
N SER A 595 1.76 -7.75 -17.98
CA SER A 595 0.74 -8.32 -18.84
C SER A 595 1.34 -8.89 -20.11
N VAL A 596 1.16 -10.18 -20.30
CA VAL A 596 1.44 -10.88 -21.56
C VAL A 596 0.11 -11.14 -22.26
N GLN A 597 -0.35 -10.22 -23.08
CA GLN A 597 -1.57 -10.36 -23.89
C GLN A 597 -2.89 -10.53 -23.11
N ASN A 598 -2.96 -10.01 -21.90
CA ASN A 598 -4.20 -10.04 -21.12
C ASN A 598 -5.20 -9.02 -21.66
N ALA A 599 -6.16 -9.49 -22.44
CA ALA A 599 -7.15 -8.64 -23.13
C ALA A 599 -8.00 -7.75 -22.20
N TYR A 600 -8.10 -8.13 -20.91
CA TYR A 600 -8.85 -7.37 -19.91
C TYR A 600 -8.09 -6.15 -19.35
N MET A 601 -6.82 -5.93 -19.76
CA MET A 601 -5.99 -4.79 -19.37
C MET A 601 -5.73 -3.88 -20.59
N PRO A 602 -6.75 -3.22 -21.17
CA PRO A 602 -6.55 -2.46 -22.40
C PRO A 602 -5.83 -1.12 -22.14
N PRO A 603 -4.78 -0.77 -22.93
CA PRO A 603 -4.02 0.47 -22.76
C PRO A 603 -4.89 1.73 -22.86
N ASN A 604 -5.93 1.72 -23.68
CA ASN A 604 -6.84 2.85 -23.81
C ASN A 604 -7.65 3.12 -22.54
N GLN A 605 -8.06 2.08 -21.85
CA GLN A 605 -8.71 2.21 -20.53
C GLN A 605 -7.72 2.74 -19.50
N MET A 606 -6.50 2.18 -19.46
CA MET A 606 -5.45 2.57 -18.52
C MET A 606 -5.17 4.08 -18.56
N ILE A 607 -4.88 4.65 -19.75
CA ILE A 607 -4.55 6.07 -19.84
C ILE A 607 -5.72 6.98 -19.47
N ARG A 608 -6.96 6.55 -19.71
CA ARG A 608 -8.17 7.30 -19.33
C ARG A 608 -8.46 7.23 -17.86
N ALA A 609 -8.05 6.16 -17.20
CA ALA A 609 -8.18 6.00 -15.75
C ALA A 609 -7.14 6.82 -14.96
N GLY A 610 -6.08 7.28 -15.60
CA GLY A 610 -4.95 7.95 -14.95
C GLY A 610 -3.71 7.09 -14.80
N GLY A 611 -3.66 5.93 -15.50
CA GLY A 611 -2.45 5.12 -15.67
C GLY A 611 -1.57 5.69 -16.79
N ASP A 612 -0.27 5.38 -16.75
CA ASP A 612 0.71 6.08 -17.58
C ASP A 612 1.60 5.15 -18.39
N LEU A 613 2.01 4.03 -17.81
CA LEU A 613 3.01 3.13 -18.40
C LEU A 613 2.49 1.69 -18.39
N TYR A 614 2.70 0.97 -19.47
CA TYR A 614 2.26 -0.41 -19.62
C TYR A 614 3.44 -1.38 -19.48
N LEU A 615 3.41 -2.26 -18.48
CA LEU A 615 4.50 -3.20 -18.19
C LEU A 615 4.50 -4.40 -19.15
N THR A 616 4.84 -4.13 -20.41
CA THR A 616 5.14 -5.13 -21.45
C THR A 616 5.72 -4.44 -22.68
N GLN A 617 5.93 -5.18 -23.77
CA GLN A 617 6.31 -4.60 -25.05
C GLN A 617 5.20 -4.77 -26.10
N GLY A 618 4.92 -3.69 -26.84
CA GLY A 618 4.09 -3.73 -28.03
C GLY A 618 2.58 -3.67 -27.79
N TYR A 619 2.14 -3.41 -26.55
CA TYR A 619 0.74 -3.16 -26.23
C TYR A 619 0.51 -1.64 -26.16
N LEU A 620 0.18 -1.05 -27.31
CA LEU A 620 0.14 0.39 -27.47
C LEU A 620 -1.29 0.94 -27.38
N PRO A 621 -1.47 2.15 -26.84
CA PRO A 621 -2.70 2.90 -27.07
C PRO A 621 -2.95 3.10 -28.56
N SER A 622 -4.20 3.27 -28.95
CA SER A 622 -4.57 3.52 -30.35
C SER A 622 -3.96 4.81 -30.89
N THR A 623 -3.42 4.77 -32.11
CA THR A 623 -2.79 5.93 -32.77
C THR A 623 -3.53 6.40 -34.03
N THR A 624 -4.67 5.77 -34.40
CA THR A 624 -5.42 6.04 -35.62
C THR A 624 -6.93 6.05 -35.40
N GLY A 625 -7.67 6.66 -36.34
CA GLY A 625 -9.12 6.67 -36.34
C GLY A 625 -9.75 7.55 -35.29
N SER A 626 -10.97 7.20 -34.86
CA SER A 626 -11.70 7.89 -33.80
C SER A 626 -10.99 7.80 -32.44
N ALA A 627 -10.15 6.79 -32.25
CA ALA A 627 -9.37 6.61 -31.03
C ALA A 627 -8.32 7.73 -30.79
N VAL A 628 -7.99 8.54 -31.80
CA VAL A 628 -7.06 9.69 -31.71
C VAL A 628 -7.82 11.01 -31.76
N ASN A 629 -8.99 11.07 -31.15
CA ASN A 629 -9.71 12.32 -30.93
C ASN A 629 -8.97 13.18 -29.87
N SER A 630 -9.48 14.39 -29.66
CA SER A 630 -8.85 15.34 -28.73
C SER A 630 -8.88 14.88 -27.29
N THR A 631 -9.87 14.07 -26.84
CA THR A 631 -9.93 13.53 -25.48
C THR A 631 -8.93 12.38 -25.28
N HIS A 632 -8.79 11.50 -26.25
CA HIS A 632 -7.79 10.43 -26.23
C HIS A 632 -6.37 11.00 -26.21
N LEU A 633 -6.11 11.99 -27.09
CA LEU A 633 -4.81 12.67 -27.12
C LEU A 633 -4.52 13.40 -25.81
N ALA A 634 -5.53 13.99 -25.15
CA ALA A 634 -5.38 14.59 -23.83
C ALA A 634 -4.90 13.56 -22.79
N ALA A 635 -5.51 12.38 -22.75
CA ALA A 635 -5.10 11.28 -21.86
C ALA A 635 -3.67 10.81 -22.16
N MET A 636 -3.30 10.65 -23.44
CA MET A 636 -1.93 10.29 -23.83
C MET A 636 -0.91 11.35 -23.39
N ARG A 637 -1.22 12.65 -23.59
CA ARG A 637 -0.34 13.76 -23.17
C ARG A 637 -0.14 13.76 -21.65
N GLN A 638 -1.21 13.52 -20.88
CA GLN A 638 -1.13 13.43 -19.42
C GLN A 638 -0.23 12.28 -18.98
N ALA A 639 -0.42 11.09 -19.55
CA ALA A 639 0.40 9.91 -19.25
C ALA A 639 1.88 10.16 -19.57
N VAL A 640 2.16 10.73 -20.75
CA VAL A 640 3.53 11.06 -21.17
C VAL A 640 4.14 12.12 -20.27
N LYS A 641 3.40 13.16 -19.87
CA LYS A 641 3.88 14.17 -18.92
C LYS A 641 4.33 13.51 -17.61
N ASN A 642 3.53 12.60 -17.08
CA ASN A 642 3.85 11.88 -15.85
C ASN A 642 5.14 11.05 -15.97
N ILE A 643 5.30 10.31 -17.08
CA ILE A 643 6.54 9.55 -17.36
C ILE A 643 7.75 10.49 -17.45
N LEU A 644 7.64 11.57 -18.24
CA LEU A 644 8.71 12.54 -18.43
C LEU A 644 9.09 13.21 -17.10
N TYR A 645 8.12 13.60 -16.30
CA TYR A 645 8.31 14.21 -14.99
C TYR A 645 9.10 13.29 -14.05
N VAL A 646 8.72 12.02 -13.96
CA VAL A 646 9.39 11.05 -13.06
C VAL A 646 10.82 10.80 -13.52
N VAL A 647 11.05 10.56 -14.82
CA VAL A 647 12.39 10.34 -15.35
C VAL A 647 13.28 11.58 -15.17
N THR A 648 12.72 12.79 -15.36
CA THR A 648 13.45 14.04 -15.16
C THR A 648 13.89 14.24 -13.70
N ASN A 649 13.09 13.76 -12.75
CA ASN A 649 13.39 13.80 -11.32
C ASN A 649 14.13 12.55 -10.80
N SER A 650 14.92 11.88 -11.65
CA SER A 650 15.61 10.65 -11.29
C SER A 650 17.12 10.71 -11.60
N ASN A 651 17.84 9.70 -11.09
CA ASN A 651 19.28 9.54 -11.37
C ASN A 651 19.59 9.29 -12.86
N ALA A 652 18.59 8.97 -13.70
CA ALA A 652 18.74 8.87 -15.16
C ALA A 652 19.21 10.19 -15.80
N MET A 653 19.02 11.31 -15.12
CA MET A 653 19.45 12.63 -15.58
C MET A 653 20.89 12.98 -15.16
N ASN A 654 21.60 12.14 -14.42
CA ASN A 654 23.00 12.35 -14.06
C ASN A 654 23.86 12.58 -15.30
N GLY A 655 24.60 13.69 -15.32
CA GLY A 655 25.50 14.06 -16.42
C GLY A 655 24.81 14.49 -17.72
N LYS A 656 23.48 14.64 -17.76
CA LYS A 656 22.75 15.12 -18.95
C LYS A 656 22.83 16.64 -19.11
N GLY A 657 23.06 17.37 -18.04
CA GLY A 657 23.34 18.80 -18.02
C GLY A 657 24.50 19.13 -17.10
N GLU A 658 25.09 20.34 -17.24
CA GLU A 658 26.26 20.75 -16.45
C GLU A 658 25.89 20.79 -14.94
N GLY A 659 26.63 20.03 -14.14
CA GLY A 659 26.47 19.98 -12.68
C GLY A 659 25.25 19.23 -12.17
N ILE A 660 24.45 18.57 -13.02
CA ILE A 660 23.34 17.74 -12.59
C ILE A 660 23.87 16.39 -12.11
N VAL A 661 23.84 16.18 -10.81
CA VAL A 661 24.27 14.94 -10.16
C VAL A 661 23.36 14.68 -8.97
N TYR A 662 22.70 13.52 -8.95
CA TYR A 662 22.09 12.97 -7.74
C TYR A 662 23.21 12.34 -6.92
N ARG A 663 23.48 12.93 -5.75
CA ARG A 663 24.66 12.60 -4.96
C ARG A 663 24.48 11.36 -4.09
N TYR A 664 25.63 10.73 -3.83
CA TYR A 664 25.84 9.61 -2.92
C TYR A 664 25.56 9.95 -1.45
#